data_751551fabe959f5ab0784454d20b4610
#
_entry.id   751551fabe959f5ab0784454d20b4610
#
_cell.length_a   1.000
_cell.length_b   1.000
_cell.length_c   1.000
_cell.angle_alpha   90.00
_cell.angle_beta   90.00
_cell.angle_gamma   90.00
#
_symmetry.space_group_name_H-M   'P 1'
#
loop_
_entity.id
_entity.type
_entity.pdbx_description
1 polymer ?
#
loop_
_entity_poly.entity_id
_entity_poly.type
_entity_poly.pdbx_seq_one_letter_code
_entity_poly.pdbx_strand_id
1 'polypeptide(L)'
;MSTKPPADNESNKEGQQKSNDSLARDGNCEDGNMNKGEKPKKEFGGPAGPEPTRYGDWERKGRFEMESLPQFIDQRNRLFDELMATHKAELAKKQRVPIRVTLPDGKVVDGTSWETTPLQIAAGISKGLADKTVIAKVNDELWDLDRPLENDASLRLLSFDDDEGKQVFWHSSAHILGEACERFCGVHLCYGPPLQDGFYYDMHMHGEKKAIAQDDFPKLDTIIGTIVKEKQPFERLEMRKEDLLKMFAYNEFKQRILRDKVQTPTTTVYRCGPLIDLCRGPHVRDTGKVKAIAVTKSSSAHWEGNVNAEPLQRVYGISFPDTKQLKQWRIWQEEAAKRDHRKLGRDQELFMFHPLSPGTAFWYPKGTHIYNTLLEFMRREYRRRGFQEVISPNIYNAKLWEQSGHWHHYAENMFRFEIEKEQFGLKPMNCPGHCLMFDYKPHAYNELPIRYADFGVLHRNEMSGALSGLTRVRRFQQDDAHIFCRKDQILSEISGCLDFLNFVYVEVFGFSFRLHLSTRPEEGYLGDLATWDAAETQLKQALDNSGLKWELNPGDGAFYGPKIDIQIKDALGRHWQCATIQLDFQLPQRFDLSYYDENKERLRPVMIHRAIYGSIERMVAILAENCGGKWPFWLSPRQAMIIVVHHSVSDYASKVFRRIFDAGFEVEFDEDSPDTLNKRIRNAQLAQFNFILVIGQQEKNNGTVNVRTRDNQVRGEIAVDALIQKFQIFRDTFAQDTESAESFEGPKEQKENVEDKK
;
A
#
# COMPACT_ATOMS: atom_id res chain seq x y z
N MET A 1 -52.44 3.05 -32.05
CA MET A 1 -53.57 3.83 -31.58
C MET A 1 -53.03 4.68 -30.46
N SER A 2 -52.51 5.80 -30.71
CA SER A 2 -53.06 7.17 -30.76
C SER A 2 -53.96 7.49 -29.56
N THR A 3 -53.48 8.34 -28.64
CA THR A 3 -53.99 9.69 -28.43
C THR A 3 -53.21 10.41 -27.31
N LYS A 4 -52.90 11.64 -27.61
CA LYS A 4 -52.26 12.68 -26.81
C LYS A 4 -53.26 13.46 -25.94
N PRO A 5 -52.86 14.45 -25.11
CA PRO A 5 -53.43 14.86 -23.81
C PRO A 5 -54.41 16.03 -23.89
N PRO A 6 -54.83 16.62 -22.75
CA PRO A 6 -54.87 18.09 -22.74
C PRO A 6 -54.19 18.77 -21.54
N ALA A 7 -53.89 20.06 -21.83
CA ALA A 7 -53.24 21.04 -21.02
C ALA A 7 -54.23 21.99 -20.29
N ASP A 8 -53.63 22.95 -19.55
CA ASP A 8 -54.10 24.26 -19.06
C ASP A 8 -54.73 24.25 -17.67
N ASN A 9 -54.53 25.21 -16.75
CA ASN A 9 -54.15 26.65 -16.84
C ASN A 9 -53.83 27.19 -15.43
N GLU A 10 -52.91 28.17 -15.38
CA GLU A 10 -52.94 29.49 -14.68
C GLU A 10 -53.27 29.52 -13.17
N SER A 11 -52.73 30.37 -12.32
CA SER A 11 -52.15 31.71 -12.44
C SER A 11 -51.65 32.25 -11.10
N ASN A 12 -50.70 33.20 -11.23
CA ASN A 12 -50.55 34.48 -10.55
C ASN A 12 -49.67 34.66 -9.29
N LYS A 13 -48.59 35.35 -9.50
CA LYS A 13 -48.25 36.78 -9.15
C LYS A 13 -47.82 37.03 -7.70
N GLU A 14 -46.87 37.76 -7.37
CA GLU A 14 -46.14 39.02 -7.59
C GLU A 14 -45.12 39.16 -6.47
N GLY A 15 -44.04 39.78 -6.50
CA GLY A 15 -43.48 41.03 -6.93
C GLY A 15 -42.02 41.13 -6.49
N GLN A 16 -41.12 41.59 -7.26
CA GLN A 16 -40.55 42.93 -7.40
C GLN A 16 -39.79 43.41 -6.16
N GLN A 17 -38.54 43.86 -6.23
CA GLN A 17 -37.92 44.95 -6.99
C GLN A 17 -36.40 44.88 -6.86
N LYS A 18 -35.59 45.00 -7.90
CA LYS A 18 -34.87 46.15 -8.47
C LYS A 18 -33.77 46.73 -7.56
N SER A 19 -32.58 47.07 -8.00
CA SER A 19 -32.12 47.74 -9.24
C SER A 19 -30.59 47.78 -9.26
N ASN A 20 -29.96 47.60 -10.38
CA ASN A 20 -29.35 48.60 -11.28
C ASN A 20 -28.06 49.23 -10.72
N ASP A 21 -27.05 49.52 -11.40
CA ASP A 21 -26.63 49.68 -12.81
C ASP A 21 -25.15 50.11 -12.74
N SER A 22 -24.27 49.80 -13.52
CA SER A 22 -24.00 50.04 -14.94
C SER A 22 -22.70 50.78 -15.19
N LEU A 23 -22.05 50.41 -16.28
CA LEU A 23 -21.29 51.17 -17.27
C LEU A 23 -19.82 51.47 -16.96
N ALA A 24 -18.89 50.95 -17.66
CA ALA A 24 -18.52 50.99 -19.09
C ALA A 24 -17.66 52.18 -19.47
N ARG A 25 -16.58 51.83 -20.16
CA ARG A 25 -15.92 52.53 -21.27
C ARG A 25 -14.82 53.54 -21.04
N ASP A 26 -13.79 53.18 -21.70
CA ASP A 26 -12.97 53.76 -22.80
C ASP A 26 -11.83 54.68 -22.39
N GLY A 27 -10.68 54.35 -22.89
CA GLY A 27 -10.14 54.97 -24.04
C GLY A 27 -8.64 55.30 -23.99
N ASN A 28 -7.96 54.70 -24.90
CA ASN A 28 -6.88 55.20 -25.75
C ASN A 28 -5.57 55.77 -25.19
N CYS A 29 -4.54 55.06 -25.64
CA CYS A 29 -3.32 55.50 -26.36
C CYS A 29 -2.75 56.88 -26.12
N GLU A 30 -1.45 56.97 -25.84
CA GLU A 30 -0.49 57.54 -26.80
C GLU A 30 0.96 57.33 -26.39
N ASP A 31 1.78 57.21 -27.40
CA ASP A 31 3.21 57.00 -27.50
C ASP A 31 4.06 58.07 -26.79
N GLY A 32 5.28 57.64 -26.44
CA GLY A 32 6.33 58.64 -26.24
C GLY A 32 7.62 58.21 -25.58
N ASN A 33 8.47 57.55 -26.33
CA ASN A 33 9.92 57.85 -26.46
C ASN A 33 10.91 57.60 -25.29
N MET A 34 11.89 56.84 -25.62
CA MET A 34 13.25 56.60 -25.06
C MET A 34 13.79 57.71 -24.14
N ASN A 35 14.39 57.27 -23.04
CA ASN A 35 15.79 57.66 -22.82
C ASN A 35 16.57 56.62 -21.96
N LYS A 36 17.86 56.54 -22.28
CA LYS A 36 18.85 55.64 -21.74
C LYS A 36 19.29 56.05 -20.32
N GLY A 37 19.53 55.03 -19.48
CA GLY A 37 20.67 55.03 -18.57
C GLY A 37 20.40 55.58 -17.18
N GLU A 38 20.33 54.61 -16.26
CA GLU A 38 21.07 54.71 -15.02
C GLU A 38 20.83 53.42 -14.17
N LYS A 39 21.93 52.76 -13.77
CA LYS A 39 21.87 51.65 -12.80
C LYS A 39 21.40 52.21 -11.45
N PRO A 40 20.40 51.58 -10.77
CA PRO A 40 20.07 52.00 -9.42
C PRO A 40 21.22 51.60 -8.48
N LYS A 41 21.68 52.58 -7.72
CA LYS A 41 22.64 52.47 -6.61
C LYS A 41 22.05 51.54 -5.56
N LYS A 42 22.91 50.66 -5.03
CA LYS A 42 22.67 49.90 -3.79
C LYS A 42 22.33 50.89 -2.69
N GLU A 43 21.07 50.88 -2.20
CA GLU A 43 20.76 51.47 -0.89
C GLU A 43 21.30 50.57 0.22
N PHE A 44 22.32 51.06 0.88
CA PHE A 44 22.77 50.59 2.17
C PHE A 44 21.96 51.34 3.23
N GLY A 45 21.28 50.58 4.08
CA GLY A 45 20.69 51.18 5.29
C GLY A 45 19.29 50.66 5.64
N GLY A 46 19.17 49.34 5.91
CA GLY A 46 18.06 48.84 6.72
C GLY A 46 18.48 48.83 8.20
N PRO A 47 17.52 48.97 9.14
CA PRO A 47 17.84 49.06 10.56
C PRO A 47 18.59 47.80 11.03
N ALA A 48 19.66 48.00 11.80
CA ALA A 48 20.44 46.99 12.47
C ALA A 48 19.62 46.43 13.65
N GLY A 49 18.74 45.43 13.37
CA GLY A 49 18.06 44.64 14.36
C GLY A 49 17.57 43.37 13.73
N PRO A 50 17.59 42.24 14.44
CA PRO A 50 17.10 40.97 13.87
C PRO A 50 15.59 41.04 13.66
N GLU A 51 15.15 40.88 12.42
CA GLU A 51 13.76 40.56 12.15
C GLU A 51 13.41 39.21 12.76
N PRO A 52 12.31 39.08 13.53
CA PRO A 52 11.96 37.82 14.22
C PRO A 52 11.68 36.61 13.31
N THR A 53 11.75 36.80 12.00
CA THR A 53 11.37 35.80 10.98
C THR A 53 12.52 35.38 10.07
N ARG A 54 13.76 35.83 10.32
CA ARG A 54 14.90 35.40 9.50
C ARG A 54 15.44 34.04 9.95
N TYR A 55 15.50 33.12 9.04
CA TYR A 55 16.07 31.76 9.18
C TYR A 55 17.44 31.70 9.90
N GLY A 56 18.23 32.78 9.89
CA GLY A 56 19.54 32.86 10.53
C GLY A 56 19.54 33.18 12.01
N ASP A 57 18.46 33.65 12.62
CA ASP A 57 18.42 34.00 14.04
C ASP A 57 18.28 32.78 14.95
N TRP A 58 17.67 31.72 14.45
CA TRP A 58 17.57 30.44 15.14
C TRP A 58 18.94 29.72 15.22
N GLU A 59 19.76 29.81 14.17
CA GLU A 59 21.12 29.28 14.19
C GLU A 59 22.04 30.01 15.17
N ARG A 60 21.82 31.32 15.38
CA ARG A 60 22.64 32.10 16.32
C ARG A 60 22.32 31.82 17.79
N LYS A 61 21.12 31.38 18.12
CA LYS A 61 20.73 31.07 19.51
C LYS A 61 20.76 29.59 19.86
N GLY A 62 20.84 28.67 18.89
CA GLY A 62 21.03 27.22 19.11
C GLY A 62 19.92 26.52 19.92
N ARG A 63 18.78 27.16 20.15
CA ARG A 63 17.67 26.63 20.95
C ARG A 63 16.41 26.51 20.11
N PHE A 64 16.14 25.27 19.68
CA PHE A 64 14.88 24.87 19.05
C PHE A 64 13.86 24.32 20.07
N GLU A 65 14.22 24.28 21.35
CA GLU A 65 13.43 23.80 22.46
C GLU A 65 12.72 24.98 23.16
N MET A 66 11.69 24.67 23.93
CA MET A 66 11.05 25.66 24.79
C MET A 66 12.07 26.27 25.75
N GLU A 67 12.00 27.58 26.01
CA GLU A 67 12.91 28.25 26.96
C GLU A 67 12.81 27.69 28.39
N SER A 68 11.63 27.19 28.77
CA SER A 68 11.42 26.41 30.00
C SER A 68 10.53 25.21 29.72
N LEU A 69 10.95 24.04 30.18
CA LEU A 69 10.11 22.83 30.13
C LEU A 69 8.87 22.99 31.01
N PRO A 70 7.71 22.41 30.63
CA PRO A 70 6.52 22.42 31.47
C PRO A 70 6.78 21.84 32.88
N GLN A 71 6.20 22.47 33.90
CA GLN A 71 6.42 22.06 35.32
C GLN A 71 6.05 20.61 35.61
N PHE A 72 5.13 20.02 34.86
CA PHE A 72 4.75 18.63 35.07
C PHE A 72 5.90 17.66 34.77
N ILE A 73 6.86 18.03 33.92
CA ILE A 73 8.06 17.21 33.66
C ILE A 73 8.91 17.05 34.91
N ASP A 74 9.17 18.13 35.61
CA ASP A 74 9.94 18.07 36.86
C ASP A 74 9.20 17.30 37.94
N GLN A 75 7.90 17.48 38.06
CA GLN A 75 7.08 16.79 39.06
C GLN A 75 7.06 15.27 38.83
N ARG A 76 6.83 14.83 37.60
CA ARG A 76 6.80 13.39 37.29
C ARG A 76 8.17 12.74 37.47
N ASN A 77 9.26 13.46 37.13
CA ASN A 77 10.62 12.94 37.29
C ASN A 77 11.01 12.77 38.77
N ARG A 78 10.65 13.74 39.63
CA ARG A 78 10.88 13.59 41.09
C ARG A 78 10.17 12.36 41.65
N LEU A 79 8.88 12.19 41.31
CA LEU A 79 8.12 11.02 41.79
C LEU A 79 8.73 9.70 41.27
N PHE A 80 9.20 9.70 40.01
CA PHE A 80 9.88 8.54 39.44
C PHE A 80 11.17 8.22 40.19
N ASP A 81 12.01 9.22 40.49
CA ASP A 81 13.27 9.03 41.23
C ASP A 81 13.03 8.46 42.62
N GLU A 82 12.05 8.96 43.36
CA GLU A 82 11.69 8.45 44.70
C GLU A 82 11.27 6.97 44.65
N LEU A 83 10.40 6.62 43.69
CA LEU A 83 9.91 5.24 43.55
C LEU A 83 10.98 4.30 42.98
N MET A 84 11.84 4.78 42.09
CA MET A 84 12.97 4.02 41.57
C MET A 84 14.01 3.72 42.64
N ALA A 85 14.29 4.67 43.56
CA ALA A 85 15.16 4.43 44.70
C ALA A 85 14.60 3.31 45.61
N THR A 86 13.30 3.32 45.87
CA THR A 86 12.61 2.28 46.63
C THR A 86 12.70 0.92 45.91
N HIS A 87 12.44 0.89 44.63
CA HIS A 87 12.51 -0.33 43.80
C HIS A 87 13.94 -0.93 43.83
N LYS A 88 14.97 -0.09 43.65
CA LYS A 88 16.38 -0.54 43.74
C LYS A 88 16.72 -1.12 45.11
N ALA A 89 16.19 -0.51 46.19
CA ALA A 89 16.39 -1.04 47.54
C ALA A 89 15.68 -2.40 47.78
N GLU A 90 14.53 -2.62 47.15
CA GLU A 90 13.84 -3.90 47.17
C GLU A 90 14.57 -4.98 46.36
N LEU A 91 15.05 -4.65 45.14
CA LEU A 91 15.87 -5.55 44.32
C LEU A 91 17.16 -5.97 45.06
N ALA A 92 17.77 -5.06 45.83
CA ALA A 92 18.97 -5.36 46.59
C ALA A 92 18.73 -6.42 47.67
N LYS A 93 17.50 -6.58 48.17
CA LYS A 93 17.11 -7.58 49.14
C LYS A 93 16.78 -8.95 48.57
N LYS A 94 16.64 -9.08 47.25
CA LYS A 94 16.33 -10.35 46.58
C LYS A 94 17.48 -11.35 46.79
N GLN A 95 17.14 -12.61 47.06
CA GLN A 95 18.11 -13.68 47.21
C GLN A 95 18.78 -13.99 45.85
N ARG A 96 20.12 -14.03 45.81
CA ARG A 96 20.92 -14.43 44.68
C ARG A 96 21.15 -15.93 44.70
N VAL A 97 20.69 -16.61 43.65
CA VAL A 97 20.92 -18.05 43.49
C VAL A 97 21.54 -18.32 42.11
N PRO A 98 22.37 -19.37 41.98
CA PRO A 98 22.88 -19.78 40.67
C PRO A 98 21.72 -20.13 39.72
N ILE A 99 21.80 -19.70 38.48
CA ILE A 99 20.82 -19.99 37.41
C ILE A 99 21.55 -20.49 36.17
N ARG A 100 20.84 -21.26 35.35
CA ARG A 100 21.31 -21.76 34.06
C ARG A 100 20.55 -21.09 32.89
N VAL A 101 21.30 -20.55 31.95
CA VAL A 101 20.73 -19.87 30.80
C VAL A 101 21.10 -20.68 29.55
N THR A 102 20.08 -21.25 28.89
CA THR A 102 20.24 -22.06 27.66
C THR A 102 20.13 -21.18 26.42
N LEU A 103 21.14 -21.23 25.58
CA LEU A 103 21.17 -20.53 24.30
C LEU A 103 20.57 -21.39 23.18
N PRO A 104 20.20 -20.81 21.99
CA PRO A 104 19.58 -21.54 20.89
C PRO A 104 20.43 -22.68 20.31
N ASP A 105 21.76 -22.62 20.47
CA ASP A 105 22.72 -23.67 20.06
C ASP A 105 22.83 -24.81 21.09
N GLY A 106 22.06 -24.76 22.16
CA GLY A 106 22.09 -25.73 23.25
C GLY A 106 23.18 -25.48 24.29
N LYS A 107 24.01 -24.46 24.12
CA LYS A 107 25.03 -24.09 25.10
C LYS A 107 24.38 -23.50 26.36
N VAL A 108 24.83 -23.96 27.53
CA VAL A 108 24.39 -23.43 28.81
C VAL A 108 25.43 -22.46 29.35
N VAL A 109 24.96 -21.30 29.81
CA VAL A 109 25.75 -20.28 30.47
C VAL A 109 25.30 -20.16 31.91
N ASP A 110 26.21 -20.29 32.85
CA ASP A 110 25.92 -20.10 34.27
C ASP A 110 25.79 -18.62 34.62
N GLY A 111 24.83 -18.30 35.47
CA GLY A 111 24.56 -16.94 35.89
C GLY A 111 24.07 -16.88 37.35
N THR A 112 23.72 -15.69 37.81
CA THR A 112 23.15 -15.45 39.15
C THR A 112 21.83 -14.72 39.01
N SER A 113 20.78 -15.21 39.67
CA SER A 113 19.44 -14.56 39.68
C SER A 113 19.52 -13.14 40.21
N TRP A 114 18.73 -12.23 39.64
CA TRP A 114 18.65 -10.80 39.98
C TRP A 114 19.99 -10.02 39.82
N GLU A 115 20.95 -10.61 39.11
CA GLU A 115 22.26 -9.98 38.85
C GLU A 115 22.68 -10.13 37.39
N THR A 116 22.65 -11.35 36.83
CA THR A 116 23.05 -11.62 35.47
C THR A 116 22.00 -11.09 34.49
N THR A 117 22.46 -10.30 33.48
CA THR A 117 21.59 -9.70 32.46
C THR A 117 21.83 -10.33 31.10
N PRO A 118 20.85 -10.31 30.19
CA PRO A 118 21.04 -10.72 28.79
C PRO A 118 22.20 -10.02 28.10
N LEU A 119 22.43 -8.75 28.40
CA LEU A 119 23.56 -7.98 27.87
C LEU A 119 24.92 -8.54 28.30
N GLN A 120 25.07 -8.91 29.57
CA GLN A 120 26.30 -9.51 30.08
C GLN A 120 26.60 -10.83 29.39
N ILE A 121 25.58 -11.66 29.15
CA ILE A 121 25.71 -12.91 28.39
C ILE A 121 26.11 -12.61 26.93
N ALA A 122 25.45 -11.69 26.27
CA ALA A 122 25.79 -11.28 24.91
C ALA A 122 27.25 -10.77 24.80
N ALA A 123 27.69 -9.97 25.76
CA ALA A 123 29.07 -9.45 25.84
C ALA A 123 30.09 -10.53 26.12
N GLY A 124 29.75 -11.54 26.93
CA GLY A 124 30.56 -12.72 27.21
C GLY A 124 30.76 -13.59 25.95
N ILE A 125 29.79 -13.62 25.04
CA ILE A 125 29.90 -14.31 23.74
C ILE A 125 30.80 -13.52 22.80
N SER A 126 30.41 -12.26 22.50
CA SER A 126 31.25 -11.34 21.75
C SER A 126 30.75 -9.89 21.88
N LYS A 127 31.69 -8.93 21.83
CA LYS A 127 31.37 -7.50 21.81
C LYS A 127 30.49 -7.12 20.60
N GLY A 128 30.77 -7.70 19.43
CA GLY A 128 30.01 -7.43 18.21
C GLY A 128 28.55 -7.90 18.31
N LEU A 129 28.28 -9.02 18.99
CA LEU A 129 26.93 -9.49 19.26
C LEU A 129 26.21 -8.55 20.21
N ALA A 130 26.82 -8.17 21.34
CA ALA A 130 26.25 -7.23 22.31
C ALA A 130 25.93 -5.85 21.67
N ASP A 131 26.77 -5.40 20.73
CA ASP A 131 26.52 -4.13 20.02
C ASP A 131 25.38 -4.21 18.99
N LYS A 132 25.19 -5.37 18.33
CA LYS A 132 24.11 -5.60 17.36
C LYS A 132 22.78 -5.98 17.99
N THR A 133 22.80 -6.53 19.19
CA THR A 133 21.59 -6.96 19.88
C THR A 133 20.73 -5.75 20.23
N VAL A 134 19.46 -5.80 19.83
CA VAL A 134 18.44 -4.80 20.10
C VAL A 134 17.70 -5.15 21.40
N ILE A 135 17.28 -6.40 21.53
CA ILE A 135 16.47 -6.90 22.65
C ILE A 135 16.73 -8.39 22.87
N ALA A 136 16.35 -8.91 24.04
CA ALA A 136 16.37 -10.33 24.35
C ALA A 136 14.97 -10.95 24.33
N LYS A 137 14.90 -12.27 24.14
CA LYS A 137 13.72 -13.10 24.36
C LYS A 137 14.07 -14.14 25.40
N VAL A 138 13.38 -14.10 26.53
CA VAL A 138 13.60 -14.95 27.69
C VAL A 138 12.35 -15.80 27.90
N ASN A 139 12.47 -17.14 27.79
CA ASN A 139 11.34 -18.06 27.87
C ASN A 139 10.17 -17.63 26.96
N ASP A 140 10.51 -17.26 25.71
CA ASP A 140 9.59 -16.74 24.69
C ASP A 140 8.93 -15.37 24.95
N GLU A 141 9.29 -14.68 26.05
CA GLU A 141 8.87 -13.31 26.33
C GLU A 141 9.97 -12.30 25.98
N LEU A 142 9.60 -11.16 25.40
CA LEU A 142 10.53 -10.07 25.12
C LEU A 142 11.01 -9.42 26.41
N TRP A 143 12.33 -9.17 26.51
CA TRP A 143 13.00 -8.80 27.74
C TRP A 143 14.07 -7.75 27.53
N ASP A 144 14.07 -6.70 28.39
CA ASP A 144 15.10 -5.65 28.34
C ASP A 144 16.50 -6.21 28.55
N LEU A 145 17.48 -5.74 27.79
CA LEU A 145 18.85 -6.23 27.86
C LEU A 145 19.53 -6.01 29.21
N ASP A 146 19.18 -4.92 29.91
CA ASP A 146 19.72 -4.56 31.22
C ASP A 146 18.86 -5.07 32.40
N ARG A 147 17.71 -5.73 32.12
CA ARG A 147 16.88 -6.35 33.18
C ARG A 147 17.49 -7.69 33.61
N PRO A 148 17.82 -7.86 34.91
CA PRO A 148 18.36 -9.13 35.40
C PRO A 148 17.42 -10.31 35.19
N LEU A 149 18.01 -11.49 34.94
CA LEU A 149 17.28 -12.76 34.87
C LEU A 149 16.89 -13.19 36.28
N GLU A 150 15.71 -13.79 36.41
CA GLU A 150 15.12 -14.12 37.69
C GLU A 150 15.33 -15.60 38.07
N ASN A 151 15.29 -16.48 37.06
CA ASN A 151 15.36 -17.94 37.22
C ASN A 151 16.12 -18.55 36.05
N ASP A 152 16.23 -19.90 36.02
CA ASP A 152 16.67 -20.64 34.81
C ASP A 152 15.84 -20.24 33.63
N ALA A 153 16.49 -20.03 32.47
CA ALA A 153 15.82 -19.48 31.32
C ALA A 153 16.42 -19.96 30.00
N SER A 154 15.60 -19.99 28.96
CA SER A 154 16.04 -19.97 27.57
C SER A 154 16.25 -18.51 27.14
N LEU A 155 17.35 -18.25 26.43
CA LEU A 155 17.69 -16.89 26.01
C LEU A 155 17.98 -16.86 24.50
N ARG A 156 17.22 -16.03 23.77
CA ARG A 156 17.48 -15.66 22.39
C ARG A 156 17.78 -14.16 22.28
N LEU A 157 18.82 -13.79 21.55
CA LEU A 157 19.24 -12.40 21.33
C LEU A 157 18.74 -11.97 19.93
N LEU A 158 17.97 -10.89 19.88
CA LEU A 158 17.34 -10.40 18.67
C LEU A 158 18.03 -9.11 18.18
N SER A 159 18.27 -9.03 16.89
CA SER A 159 18.85 -7.88 16.20
C SER A 159 17.75 -7.02 15.52
N PHE A 160 18.14 -5.96 14.84
CA PHE A 160 17.21 -5.16 14.00
C PHE A 160 16.70 -5.92 12.77
N ASP A 161 17.39 -6.97 12.33
CA ASP A 161 16.98 -7.79 11.19
C ASP A 161 15.86 -8.79 11.56
N ASP A 162 15.70 -9.09 12.86
CA ASP A 162 14.58 -9.87 13.39
C ASP A 162 13.34 -8.98 13.51
N ASP A 163 12.16 -9.47 13.10
CA ASP A 163 10.92 -8.66 13.10
C ASP A 163 10.53 -8.17 14.50
N GLU A 164 10.62 -9.02 15.52
CA GLU A 164 10.37 -8.63 16.92
C GLU A 164 11.39 -7.58 17.40
N GLY A 165 12.68 -7.74 17.03
CA GLY A 165 13.73 -6.76 17.34
C GLY A 165 13.49 -5.42 16.66
N LYS A 166 13.05 -5.42 15.41
CA LYS A 166 12.69 -4.24 14.64
C LYS A 166 11.51 -3.50 15.26
N GLN A 167 10.45 -4.22 15.68
CA GLN A 167 9.30 -3.63 16.36
C GLN A 167 9.69 -2.92 17.66
N VAL A 168 10.53 -3.55 18.50
CA VAL A 168 11.04 -2.93 19.73
C VAL A 168 11.90 -1.71 19.43
N PHE A 169 12.73 -1.76 18.39
CA PHE A 169 13.55 -0.64 17.96
C PHE A 169 12.70 0.57 17.55
N TRP A 170 11.66 0.36 16.74
CA TRP A 170 10.74 1.41 16.33
C TRP A 170 9.85 1.91 17.46
N HIS A 171 9.42 1.03 18.37
CA HIS A 171 8.70 1.43 19.57
C HIS A 171 9.56 2.38 20.44
N SER A 172 10.82 2.04 20.64
CA SER A 172 11.77 2.92 21.35
C SER A 172 12.00 4.25 20.64
N SER A 173 12.03 4.23 19.28
CA SER A 173 12.16 5.43 18.47
C SER A 173 10.92 6.32 18.56
N ALA A 174 9.73 5.74 18.77
CA ALA A 174 8.52 6.52 19.01
C ALA A 174 8.63 7.33 20.32
N HIS A 175 9.24 6.78 21.37
CA HIS A 175 9.51 7.53 22.61
C HIS A 175 10.48 8.68 22.38
N ILE A 176 11.54 8.48 21.58
CA ILE A 176 12.48 9.56 21.21
C ILE A 176 11.73 10.69 20.48
N LEU A 177 10.82 10.34 19.55
CA LEU A 177 9.97 11.31 18.86
C LEU A 177 9.02 12.01 19.84
N GLY A 178 8.40 11.27 20.77
CA GLY A 178 7.53 11.81 21.81
C GLY A 178 8.26 12.83 22.69
N GLU A 179 9.46 12.51 23.17
CA GLU A 179 10.32 13.43 23.92
C GLU A 179 10.64 14.69 23.12
N ALA A 180 11.01 14.52 21.85
CA ALA A 180 11.31 15.66 20.98
C ALA A 180 10.10 16.59 20.80
N CYS A 181 8.91 16.03 20.61
CA CYS A 181 7.68 16.81 20.47
C CYS A 181 7.29 17.51 21.81
N GLU A 182 7.47 16.83 22.94
CA GLU A 182 7.22 17.41 24.26
C GLU A 182 8.20 18.56 24.58
N ARG A 183 9.50 18.40 24.25
CA ARG A 183 10.53 19.43 24.35
C ARG A 183 10.31 20.59 23.38
N PHE A 184 9.74 20.33 22.21
CA PHE A 184 9.54 21.32 21.16
C PHE A 184 8.34 22.23 21.42
N CYS A 185 7.20 21.68 21.88
CA CYS A 185 5.95 22.44 21.98
C CYS A 185 5.05 22.06 23.18
N GLY A 186 5.55 21.28 24.16
CA GLY A 186 4.85 21.01 25.40
C GLY A 186 3.55 20.20 25.25
N VAL A 187 3.46 19.32 24.26
CA VAL A 187 2.27 18.52 23.95
C VAL A 187 1.92 17.50 25.03
N HIS A 188 0.64 17.11 25.08
CA HIS A 188 0.23 15.95 25.88
C HIS A 188 0.30 14.69 25.02
N LEU A 189 1.23 13.82 25.35
CA LEU A 189 1.47 12.57 24.64
C LEU A 189 0.37 11.55 24.92
N CYS A 190 -0.18 10.93 23.88
CA CYS A 190 -1.22 9.91 23.98
C CYS A 190 -0.62 8.50 23.93
N TYR A 191 -0.21 8.05 22.76
CA TYR A 191 0.53 6.80 22.59
C TYR A 191 1.28 6.74 21.26
N GLY A 192 2.37 5.94 21.22
CA GLY A 192 3.25 5.83 20.06
C GLY A 192 3.62 4.39 19.73
N PRO A 193 2.80 3.66 18.97
CA PRO A 193 3.10 2.30 18.57
C PRO A 193 4.08 2.25 17.38
N PRO A 194 4.82 1.14 17.25
CA PRO A 194 5.48 0.81 16.00
C PRO A 194 4.44 0.47 14.93
N LEU A 195 4.85 0.62 13.66
CA LEU A 195 4.12 0.21 12.47
C LEU A 195 4.87 -0.92 11.76
N GLN A 196 4.28 -1.46 10.70
CA GLN A 196 4.97 -2.40 9.81
C GLN A 196 6.24 -1.77 9.21
N ASP A 197 6.19 -0.46 8.89
CA ASP A 197 7.31 0.33 8.39
C ASP A 197 7.41 1.66 9.16
N GLY A 198 8.22 1.70 10.21
CA GLY A 198 8.43 2.88 11.03
C GLY A 198 7.52 2.93 12.27
N PHE A 199 7.20 4.13 12.71
CA PHE A 199 6.43 4.39 13.91
C PHE A 199 5.72 5.74 13.83
N TYR A 200 4.79 5.98 14.77
CA TYR A 200 4.21 7.32 14.96
C TYR A 200 4.04 7.62 16.44
N TYR A 201 3.72 8.87 16.72
CA TYR A 201 3.23 9.29 18.03
C TYR A 201 1.98 10.16 17.88
N ASP A 202 0.92 9.81 18.60
CA ASP A 202 -0.30 10.60 18.74
C ASP A 202 -0.18 11.52 19.95
N MET A 203 -0.52 12.80 19.76
CA MET A 203 -0.43 13.81 20.78
C MET A 203 -1.56 14.81 20.69
N HIS A 204 -1.99 15.33 21.81
CA HIS A 204 -2.92 16.42 21.89
C HIS A 204 -2.13 17.73 21.94
N MET A 205 -2.44 18.61 21.00
CA MET A 205 -1.81 19.93 20.91
C MET A 205 -2.34 20.84 22.02
N HIS A 206 -1.43 21.36 22.82
CA HIS A 206 -1.74 22.17 23.98
C HIS A 206 -0.96 23.49 23.88
N GLY A 207 -1.60 24.63 24.19
CA GLY A 207 -0.95 25.95 24.11
C GLY A 207 -1.13 26.68 22.77
N GLU A 208 -0.16 27.56 22.45
CA GLU A 208 -0.24 28.45 21.30
C GLU A 208 -0.08 27.75 19.96
N LYS A 209 0.77 26.73 19.89
CA LYS A 209 1.01 25.97 18.66
C LYS A 209 -0.10 24.92 18.46
N LYS A 210 -0.85 25.07 17.38
CA LYS A 210 -2.02 24.22 17.09
C LYS A 210 -1.71 23.00 16.23
N ALA A 211 -0.57 22.94 15.55
CA ALA A 211 -0.17 21.82 14.72
C ALA A 211 1.35 21.79 14.49
N ILE A 212 1.92 20.61 14.27
CA ILE A 212 3.28 20.39 13.79
C ILE A 212 3.23 20.28 12.26
N ALA A 213 3.77 21.28 11.58
CA ALA A 213 3.82 21.36 10.12
C ALA A 213 5.13 20.79 9.56
N GLN A 214 5.21 20.60 8.25
CA GLN A 214 6.41 20.09 7.58
C GLN A 214 7.65 20.97 7.80
N ASP A 215 7.47 22.29 7.93
CA ASP A 215 8.55 23.25 8.21
C ASP A 215 9.16 23.09 9.61
N ASP A 216 8.49 22.36 10.50
CA ASP A 216 9.01 22.04 11.84
C ASP A 216 9.89 20.79 11.88
N PHE A 217 9.82 19.93 10.86
CA PHE A 217 10.54 18.64 10.84
C PHE A 217 12.05 18.79 11.00
N PRO A 218 12.75 19.74 10.34
CA PRO A 218 14.17 19.94 10.57
C PRO A 218 14.54 20.33 12.01
N LYS A 219 13.64 21.05 12.70
CA LYS A 219 13.83 21.43 14.12
C LYS A 219 13.66 20.20 15.01
N LEU A 220 12.64 19.40 14.78
CA LEU A 220 12.44 18.12 15.48
C LEU A 220 13.61 17.16 15.24
N ASP A 221 14.09 17.02 14.00
CA ASP A 221 15.26 16.19 13.67
C ASP A 221 16.51 16.66 14.41
N THR A 222 16.65 17.96 14.66
CA THR A 222 17.77 18.54 15.45
C THR A 222 17.66 18.15 16.92
N ILE A 223 16.48 18.28 17.56
CA ILE A 223 16.23 17.89 18.94
C ILE A 223 16.45 16.36 19.10
N ILE A 224 15.89 15.56 18.19
CA ILE A 224 16.09 14.12 18.13
C ILE A 224 17.59 13.77 18.07
N GLY A 225 18.35 14.48 17.23
CA GLY A 225 19.79 14.30 17.11
C GLY A 225 20.53 14.59 18.42
N THR A 226 20.04 15.51 19.26
CA THR A 226 20.55 15.80 20.60
C THR A 226 20.25 14.66 21.56
N ILE A 227 18.98 14.20 21.61
CA ILE A 227 18.54 13.07 22.43
C ILE A 227 19.35 11.79 22.16
N VAL A 228 19.59 11.50 20.88
CA VAL A 228 20.41 10.34 20.47
C VAL A 228 21.87 10.47 20.96
N LYS A 229 22.45 11.67 20.90
CA LYS A 229 23.83 11.92 21.37
C LYS A 229 23.96 11.85 22.89
N GLU A 230 22.92 12.19 23.62
CA GLU A 230 22.85 12.11 25.09
C GLU A 230 22.88 10.66 25.59
N LYS A 231 22.54 9.68 24.73
CA LYS A 231 22.51 8.24 25.07
C LYS A 231 21.69 7.95 26.32
N GLN A 232 20.51 8.54 26.38
CA GLN A 232 19.60 8.41 27.53
C GLN A 232 19.18 6.94 27.71
N PRO A 233 19.31 6.35 28.92
CA PRO A 233 18.87 4.99 29.17
C PRO A 233 17.35 4.88 29.18
N PHE A 234 16.81 3.73 28.76
CA PHE A 234 15.41 3.38 28.99
C PHE A 234 15.30 2.67 30.32
N GLU A 235 14.78 3.36 31.34
CA GLU A 235 14.66 2.86 32.70
C GLU A 235 13.24 2.37 32.98
N ARG A 236 13.10 1.06 33.21
CA ARG A 236 11.83 0.39 33.50
C ARG A 236 11.49 0.50 34.98
N LEU A 237 10.25 0.88 35.29
CA LEU A 237 9.71 0.83 36.64
C LEU A 237 8.28 0.29 36.66
N GLU A 238 8.02 -0.69 37.51
CA GLU A 238 6.67 -1.15 37.74
C GLU A 238 6.07 -0.34 38.93
N MET A 239 4.89 0.24 38.71
CA MET A 239 4.26 1.18 39.61
C MET A 239 2.81 0.79 39.88
N ARG A 240 2.31 1.17 41.08
CA ARG A 240 0.89 1.03 41.39
C ARG A 240 0.05 2.00 40.58
N LYS A 241 -1.15 1.58 40.20
CA LYS A 241 -2.10 2.40 39.41
C LYS A 241 -2.38 3.75 40.07
N GLU A 242 -2.45 3.81 41.39
CA GLU A 242 -2.68 5.05 42.17
C GLU A 242 -1.56 6.06 42.02
N ASP A 243 -0.30 5.62 41.99
CA ASP A 243 0.86 6.49 41.87
C ASP A 243 0.99 6.95 40.39
N LEU A 244 0.62 6.10 39.45
CA LEU A 244 0.53 6.48 38.00
C LEU A 244 -0.55 7.53 37.76
N LEU A 245 -1.70 7.42 38.43
CA LEU A 245 -2.75 8.46 38.34
C LEU A 245 -2.28 9.81 38.85
N LYS A 246 -1.42 9.84 39.89
CA LYS A 246 -0.78 11.07 40.36
C LYS A 246 0.27 11.58 39.38
N MET A 247 1.12 10.69 38.88
CA MET A 247 2.18 11.03 37.89
C MET A 247 1.66 11.65 36.62
N PHE A 248 0.57 11.11 36.10
CA PHE A 248 -0.06 11.58 34.86
C PHE A 248 -1.28 12.49 35.08
N ALA A 249 -1.39 13.14 36.27
CA ALA A 249 -2.51 14.03 36.59
C ALA A 249 -2.69 15.18 35.59
N TYR A 250 -1.61 15.61 34.91
CA TYR A 250 -1.60 16.66 33.89
C TYR A 250 -2.16 16.19 32.53
N ASN A 251 -2.23 14.87 32.28
CA ASN A 251 -2.56 14.31 30.95
C ASN A 251 -3.82 13.44 31.02
N GLU A 252 -4.94 14.00 30.58
CA GLU A 252 -6.24 13.30 30.66
C GLU A 252 -6.29 12.03 29.81
N PHE A 253 -5.55 11.94 28.70
CA PHE A 253 -5.52 10.75 27.85
C PHE A 253 -4.83 9.57 28.56
N LYS A 254 -3.70 9.81 29.24
CA LYS A 254 -3.06 8.79 30.07
C LYS A 254 -3.93 8.41 31.27
N GLN A 255 -4.68 9.36 31.85
CA GLN A 255 -5.67 9.11 32.89
C GLN A 255 -6.78 8.16 32.41
N ARG A 256 -7.32 8.38 31.19
CA ARG A 256 -8.34 7.51 30.60
C ARG A 256 -7.76 6.10 30.35
N ILE A 257 -6.57 5.98 29.75
CA ILE A 257 -5.92 4.67 29.54
C ILE A 257 -5.78 3.92 30.89
N LEU A 258 -5.31 4.60 31.94
CA LEU A 258 -5.14 3.99 33.25
C LEU A 258 -6.46 3.53 33.86
N ARG A 259 -7.54 4.31 33.71
CA ARG A 259 -8.86 3.95 34.27
C ARG A 259 -9.51 2.83 33.49
N ASP A 260 -9.51 2.92 32.16
CA ASP A 260 -10.37 2.12 31.29
C ASP A 260 -9.69 0.84 30.80
N LYS A 261 -8.36 0.90 30.51
CA LYS A 261 -7.62 -0.22 29.88
C LYS A 261 -6.70 -0.98 30.83
N VAL A 262 -6.24 -0.36 31.93
CA VAL A 262 -5.37 -1.04 32.89
C VAL A 262 -6.23 -1.69 33.98
N GLN A 263 -6.39 -3.02 33.90
CA GLN A 263 -7.17 -3.80 34.86
C GLN A 263 -6.34 -4.32 36.00
N THR A 264 -5.01 -4.31 35.90
CA THR A 264 -4.07 -4.78 36.91
C THR A 264 -3.80 -3.71 37.98
N PRO A 265 -3.51 -4.09 39.25
CA PRO A 265 -3.16 -3.13 40.31
C PRO A 265 -1.84 -2.39 40.05
N THR A 266 -0.94 -2.99 39.28
CA THR A 266 0.34 -2.41 38.85
C THR A 266 0.46 -2.45 37.34
N THR A 267 1.24 -1.53 36.77
CA THR A 267 1.69 -1.58 35.37
C THR A 267 3.02 -0.86 35.24
N THR A 268 3.65 -0.96 34.09
CA THR A 268 4.98 -0.42 33.85
C THR A 268 4.96 0.96 33.20
N VAL A 269 5.97 1.75 33.54
CA VAL A 269 6.40 2.97 32.86
C VAL A 269 7.86 2.84 32.47
N TYR A 270 8.24 3.59 31.46
CA TYR A 270 9.62 3.76 31.04
C TYR A 270 10.00 5.22 31.04
N ARG A 271 11.17 5.51 31.62
CA ARG A 271 11.81 6.82 31.53
C ARG A 271 12.87 6.82 30.43
N CYS A 272 12.90 7.86 29.63
CA CYS A 272 13.93 8.16 28.64
C CYS A 272 14.26 9.66 28.76
N GLY A 273 15.37 10.00 29.41
CA GLY A 273 15.68 11.40 29.76
C GLY A 273 14.57 12.06 30.57
N PRO A 274 14.03 13.21 30.14
CA PRO A 274 12.92 13.88 30.82
C PRO A 274 11.55 13.24 30.55
N LEU A 275 11.43 12.42 29.51
CA LEU A 275 10.18 11.73 29.19
C LEU A 275 9.95 10.56 30.13
N ILE A 276 8.76 10.47 30.69
CA ILE A 276 8.21 9.26 31.32
C ILE A 276 6.93 8.90 30.62
N ASP A 277 6.83 7.67 30.13
CA ASP A 277 5.66 7.20 29.41
C ASP A 277 5.05 5.92 29.99
N LEU A 278 3.72 5.83 29.91
CA LEU A 278 2.97 4.64 30.27
C LEU A 278 3.17 3.61 29.17
N CYS A 279 3.97 2.60 29.43
CA CYS A 279 4.40 1.63 28.42
C CYS A 279 4.72 0.28 29.06
N ARG A 280 4.36 -0.80 28.34
CA ARG A 280 4.70 -2.17 28.77
C ARG A 280 6.13 -2.55 28.43
N GLY A 281 6.74 -1.86 27.47
CA GLY A 281 8.04 -2.21 26.94
C GLY A 281 8.04 -3.51 26.14
N PRO A 282 9.21 -4.18 25.98
CA PRO A 282 10.52 -3.65 26.37
C PRO A 282 11.07 -2.62 25.36
N HIS A 283 12.24 -2.06 25.68
CA HIS A 283 12.90 -1.03 24.87
C HIS A 283 14.37 -1.35 24.60
N VAL A 284 14.94 -0.64 23.61
CA VAL A 284 16.40 -0.64 23.41
C VAL A 284 17.08 -0.09 24.67
N ARG A 285 18.34 -0.44 24.85
CA ARG A 285 19.10 -0.07 26.04
C ARG A 285 19.16 1.45 26.29
N ASP A 286 19.49 2.21 25.25
CA ASP A 286 19.62 3.66 25.29
C ASP A 286 19.34 4.28 23.93
N THR A 287 19.05 5.59 23.91
CA THR A 287 18.74 6.34 22.68
C THR A 287 19.88 6.34 21.66
N GLY A 288 21.13 6.15 22.08
CA GLY A 288 22.30 6.08 21.22
C GLY A 288 22.36 4.84 20.32
N LYS A 289 21.52 3.83 20.58
CA LYS A 289 21.33 2.68 19.68
C LYS A 289 20.57 3.08 18.41
N VAL A 290 19.74 4.11 18.46
CA VAL A 290 18.95 4.63 17.33
C VAL A 290 19.77 5.73 16.61
N LYS A 291 20.80 5.33 15.85
CA LYS A 291 21.76 6.26 15.25
C LYS A 291 21.20 7.11 14.11
N ALA A 292 20.13 6.67 13.49
CA ALA A 292 19.54 7.35 12.35
C ALA A 292 18.01 7.35 12.49
N ILE A 293 17.43 8.52 12.66
CA ILE A 293 15.99 8.73 12.80
C ILE A 293 15.60 9.98 12.02
N ALA A 294 14.43 9.99 11.44
CA ALA A 294 13.89 11.13 10.70
C ALA A 294 12.37 11.20 10.87
N VAL A 295 11.86 12.42 11.01
CA VAL A 295 10.44 12.72 10.92
C VAL A 295 10.04 12.68 9.45
N THR A 296 8.93 12.00 9.12
CA THR A 296 8.53 11.74 7.72
C THR A 296 7.29 12.50 7.29
N LYS A 297 6.25 12.50 8.11
CA LYS A 297 4.99 13.20 7.83
C LYS A 297 4.23 13.50 9.10
N SER A 298 3.26 14.41 9.02
CA SER A 298 2.26 14.64 10.05
C SER A 298 0.85 14.54 9.48
N SER A 299 -0.12 14.20 10.31
CA SER A 299 -1.53 14.16 9.95
C SER A 299 -2.41 14.47 11.17
N SER A 300 -3.67 14.84 10.92
CA SER A 300 -4.70 14.81 11.96
C SER A 300 -5.11 13.37 12.27
N ALA A 301 -5.47 13.12 13.51
CA ALA A 301 -6.07 11.89 14.00
C ALA A 301 -7.16 12.25 15.02
N HIS A 302 -7.88 11.25 15.53
CA HIS A 302 -8.83 11.43 16.62
C HIS A 302 -8.57 10.36 17.68
N TRP A 303 -8.93 10.66 18.92
CA TRP A 303 -8.78 9.72 20.02
C TRP A 303 -9.49 8.39 19.69
N GLU A 304 -8.73 7.28 19.78
CA GLU A 304 -9.18 5.90 19.45
C GLU A 304 -9.79 5.74 18.05
N GLY A 305 -9.46 6.63 17.11
CA GLY A 305 -10.00 6.59 15.75
C GLY A 305 -11.45 7.06 15.62
N ASN A 306 -12.07 7.51 16.71
CA ASN A 306 -13.44 8.01 16.71
C ASN A 306 -13.48 9.47 16.26
N VAL A 307 -14.07 9.73 15.11
CA VAL A 307 -14.19 11.09 14.50
C VAL A 307 -14.95 12.11 15.37
N ASN A 308 -15.73 11.64 16.32
CA ASN A 308 -16.48 12.47 17.27
C ASN A 308 -15.70 12.74 18.58
N ALA A 309 -14.52 12.12 18.76
CA ALA A 309 -13.66 12.34 19.90
C ALA A 309 -12.65 13.46 19.65
N GLU A 310 -11.85 13.79 20.65
CA GLU A 310 -10.88 14.88 20.61
C GLU A 310 -9.91 14.73 19.41
N PRO A 311 -9.64 15.84 18.69
CA PRO A 311 -8.67 15.82 17.61
C PRO A 311 -7.25 15.70 18.16
N LEU A 312 -6.46 14.85 17.53
CA LEU A 312 -5.06 14.62 17.84
C LEU A 312 -4.18 14.97 16.65
N GLN A 313 -2.94 15.35 16.94
CA GLN A 313 -1.88 15.43 15.95
C GLN A 313 -1.11 14.10 15.95
N ARG A 314 -0.94 13.50 14.77
CA ARG A 314 -0.10 12.33 14.56
C ARG A 314 1.16 12.71 13.81
N VAL A 315 2.32 12.39 14.36
CA VAL A 315 3.63 12.60 13.71
C VAL A 315 4.28 11.25 13.48
N TYR A 316 4.75 11.02 12.27
CA TYR A 316 5.37 9.76 11.85
C TYR A 316 6.88 9.89 11.75
N GLY A 317 7.57 8.81 12.06
CA GLY A 317 9.01 8.70 11.93
C GLY A 317 9.46 7.36 11.37
N ILE A 318 10.72 7.33 10.94
CA ILE A 318 11.45 6.13 10.55
C ILE A 318 12.83 6.15 11.20
N SER A 319 13.34 4.98 11.59
CA SER A 319 14.65 4.90 12.20
C SER A 319 15.41 3.64 11.83
N PHE A 320 16.74 3.71 11.90
CA PHE A 320 17.65 2.63 11.57
C PHE A 320 18.85 2.60 12.50
N PRO A 321 19.50 1.42 12.68
CA PRO A 321 20.73 1.28 13.46
C PRO A 321 21.92 2.08 12.92
N ASP A 322 21.88 2.46 11.64
CA ASP A 322 22.94 3.24 11.01
C ASP A 322 22.43 4.24 9.96
N THR A 323 23.27 5.25 9.67
CA THR A 323 22.93 6.33 8.72
C THR A 323 22.91 5.89 7.26
N LYS A 324 23.56 4.78 6.88
CA LYS A 324 23.56 4.28 5.51
C LYS A 324 22.19 3.71 5.16
N GLN A 325 21.58 2.97 6.09
CA GLN A 325 20.24 2.43 5.90
C GLN A 325 19.21 3.56 5.76
N LEU A 326 19.26 4.62 6.57
CA LEU A 326 18.38 5.78 6.41
C LEU A 326 18.59 6.48 5.05
N LYS A 327 19.86 6.63 4.60
CA LYS A 327 20.15 7.20 3.28
C LYS A 327 19.59 6.34 2.15
N GLN A 328 19.75 5.02 2.24
CA GLN A 328 19.20 4.08 1.27
C GLN A 328 17.67 4.14 1.25
N TRP A 329 17.04 4.21 2.41
CA TRP A 329 15.59 4.37 2.53
C TRP A 329 15.12 5.68 1.90
N ARG A 330 15.82 6.82 2.09
CA ARG A 330 15.47 8.09 1.43
C ARG A 330 15.53 8.00 -0.09
N ILE A 331 16.59 7.41 -0.65
CA ILE A 331 16.73 7.17 -2.09
C ILE A 331 15.55 6.33 -2.58
N TRP A 332 15.21 5.29 -1.83
CA TRP A 332 14.10 4.40 -2.16
C TRP A 332 12.75 5.13 -2.10
N GLN A 333 12.52 6.01 -1.11
CA GLN A 333 11.32 6.84 -1.03
C GLN A 333 11.20 7.84 -2.20
N GLU A 334 12.32 8.44 -2.62
CA GLU A 334 12.34 9.32 -3.79
C GLU A 334 11.99 8.55 -5.08
N GLU A 335 12.52 7.34 -5.24
CA GLU A 335 12.14 6.47 -6.36
C GLU A 335 10.68 6.05 -6.29
N ALA A 336 10.17 5.69 -5.11
CA ALA A 336 8.76 5.37 -4.91
C ALA A 336 7.84 6.55 -5.29
N ALA A 337 8.20 7.77 -4.88
CA ALA A 337 7.45 8.97 -5.23
C ALA A 337 7.43 9.27 -6.74
N LYS A 338 8.52 8.99 -7.45
CA LYS A 338 8.58 9.12 -8.92
C LYS A 338 7.67 8.12 -9.61
N ARG A 339 7.48 6.93 -9.01
CA ARG A 339 6.67 5.82 -9.55
C ARG A 339 5.22 5.84 -9.07
N ASP A 340 4.79 6.82 -8.27
CA ASP A 340 3.40 6.92 -7.81
C ASP A 340 2.44 6.90 -8.99
N HIS A 341 1.50 5.93 -9.01
CA HIS A 341 0.56 5.73 -10.11
C HIS A 341 -0.31 6.96 -10.39
N ARG A 342 -0.59 7.80 -9.37
CA ARG A 342 -1.37 9.04 -9.54
C ARG A 342 -0.59 10.09 -10.34
N LYS A 343 0.72 10.16 -10.10
CA LYS A 343 1.64 11.01 -10.85
C LYS A 343 1.79 10.48 -12.28
N LEU A 344 2.09 9.20 -12.43
CA LEU A 344 2.22 8.55 -13.74
C LEU A 344 0.92 8.64 -14.55
N GLY A 345 -0.23 8.42 -13.90
CA GLY A 345 -1.54 8.52 -14.53
C GLY A 345 -1.82 9.90 -15.12
N ARG A 346 -1.45 10.96 -14.39
CA ARG A 346 -1.56 12.34 -14.90
C ARG A 346 -0.53 12.62 -16.00
N ASP A 347 0.74 12.30 -15.76
CA ASP A 347 1.86 12.65 -16.66
C ASP A 347 1.76 11.89 -18.01
N GLN A 348 1.14 10.70 -18.04
CA GLN A 348 0.91 9.88 -19.23
C GLN A 348 -0.53 9.96 -19.76
N GLU A 349 -1.39 10.79 -19.16
CA GLU A 349 -2.80 10.96 -19.57
C GLU A 349 -3.60 9.64 -19.52
N LEU A 350 -3.46 8.88 -18.43
CA LEU A 350 -4.13 7.59 -18.29
C LEU A 350 -5.50 7.72 -17.62
N PHE A 351 -5.56 8.44 -16.49
CA PHE A 351 -6.80 8.64 -15.72
C PHE A 351 -6.73 9.90 -14.85
N MET A 352 -7.90 10.31 -14.37
CA MET A 352 -8.01 11.37 -13.36
C MET A 352 -9.06 11.04 -12.29
N PHE A 353 -8.98 11.73 -11.16
CA PHE A 353 -10.02 11.76 -10.14
C PHE A 353 -10.65 13.15 -10.07
N HIS A 354 -11.94 13.21 -9.76
CA HIS A 354 -12.67 14.47 -9.65
C HIS A 354 -13.49 14.53 -8.35
N PRO A 355 -13.56 15.69 -7.65
CA PRO A 355 -14.31 15.82 -6.41
C PRO A 355 -15.81 15.47 -6.52
N LEU A 356 -16.42 15.64 -7.69
CA LEU A 356 -17.82 15.26 -7.93
C LEU A 356 -18.05 13.75 -8.02
N SER A 357 -16.99 12.95 -8.16
CA SER A 357 -17.05 11.48 -8.15
C SER A 357 -15.92 10.90 -7.28
N PRO A 358 -15.97 11.12 -5.96
CA PRO A 358 -14.89 10.73 -5.07
C PRO A 358 -14.73 9.20 -5.01
N GLY A 359 -13.50 8.72 -5.16
CA GLY A 359 -13.19 7.29 -5.16
C GLY A 359 -13.53 6.57 -6.46
N THR A 360 -13.75 7.30 -7.57
CA THR A 360 -13.99 6.73 -8.91
C THR A 360 -13.07 7.39 -9.93
N ALA A 361 -12.33 6.59 -10.68
CA ALA A 361 -11.43 7.08 -11.71
C ALA A 361 -12.19 7.35 -13.02
N PHE A 362 -11.82 8.44 -13.70
CA PHE A 362 -12.16 8.70 -15.11
C PHE A 362 -11.00 8.26 -15.96
N TRP A 363 -11.23 7.42 -16.94
CA TRP A 363 -10.18 6.86 -17.80
C TRP A 363 -10.11 7.61 -19.13
N TYR A 364 -8.91 8.08 -19.46
CA TYR A 364 -8.60 8.65 -20.77
C TYR A 364 -8.32 7.52 -21.80
N PRO A 365 -8.28 7.80 -23.10
CA PRO A 365 -8.09 6.76 -24.13
C PRO A 365 -6.89 5.85 -23.87
N LYS A 366 -5.73 6.40 -23.49
CA LYS A 366 -4.51 5.64 -23.20
C LYS A 366 -4.66 4.73 -21.98
N GLY A 367 -5.31 5.22 -20.92
CA GLY A 367 -5.62 4.41 -19.76
C GLY A 367 -6.67 3.33 -20.03
N THR A 368 -7.67 3.66 -20.87
CA THR A 368 -8.69 2.72 -21.32
C THR A 368 -8.09 1.59 -22.15
N HIS A 369 -7.08 1.87 -23.00
CA HIS A 369 -6.34 0.84 -23.70
C HIS A 369 -5.72 -0.18 -22.73
N ILE A 370 -4.96 0.28 -21.74
CA ILE A 370 -4.35 -0.60 -20.71
C ILE A 370 -5.42 -1.41 -19.98
N TYR A 371 -6.50 -0.75 -19.57
CA TYR A 371 -7.60 -1.36 -18.83
C TYR A 371 -8.27 -2.49 -19.62
N ASN A 372 -8.61 -2.21 -20.89
CA ASN A 372 -9.26 -3.19 -21.76
C ASN A 372 -8.30 -4.33 -22.16
N THR A 373 -7.03 -4.05 -22.42
CA THR A 373 -6.03 -5.08 -22.71
C THR A 373 -5.89 -6.08 -21.57
N LEU A 374 -5.90 -5.60 -20.29
CA LEU A 374 -5.90 -6.48 -19.11
C LEU A 374 -7.18 -7.32 -19.04
N LEU A 375 -8.35 -6.73 -19.30
CA LEU A 375 -9.61 -7.47 -19.32
C LEU A 375 -9.65 -8.51 -20.43
N GLU A 376 -9.22 -8.19 -21.65
CA GLU A 376 -9.18 -9.09 -22.80
C GLU A 376 -8.22 -10.26 -22.56
N PHE A 377 -7.06 -9.97 -21.97
CA PHE A 377 -6.12 -11.01 -21.55
C PHE A 377 -6.80 -11.98 -20.58
N MET A 378 -7.48 -11.50 -19.54
CA MET A 378 -8.17 -12.37 -18.57
C MET A 378 -9.30 -13.14 -19.22
N ARG A 379 -10.15 -12.51 -20.04
CA ARG A 379 -11.23 -13.19 -20.77
C ARG A 379 -10.70 -14.37 -21.60
N ARG A 380 -9.59 -14.14 -22.31
CA ARG A 380 -8.94 -15.20 -23.10
C ARG A 380 -8.46 -16.35 -22.20
N GLU A 381 -7.80 -16.04 -21.10
CA GLU A 381 -7.25 -17.03 -20.19
C GLU A 381 -8.33 -17.78 -19.39
N TYR A 382 -9.43 -17.11 -19.02
CA TYR A 382 -10.60 -17.74 -18.41
C TYR A 382 -11.25 -18.74 -19.37
N ARG A 383 -11.47 -18.32 -20.62
CA ARG A 383 -12.06 -19.19 -21.65
C ARG A 383 -11.20 -20.45 -21.89
N ARG A 384 -9.86 -20.30 -21.92
CA ARG A 384 -8.92 -21.43 -22.08
C ARG A 384 -9.03 -22.44 -20.93
N ARG A 385 -9.42 -21.98 -19.73
CA ARG A 385 -9.56 -22.80 -18.51
C ARG A 385 -11.00 -23.24 -18.26
N GLY A 386 -11.89 -23.06 -19.24
CA GLY A 386 -13.27 -23.53 -19.18
C GLY A 386 -14.22 -22.68 -18.34
N PHE A 387 -13.87 -21.42 -18.07
CA PHE A 387 -14.81 -20.47 -17.45
C PHE A 387 -15.78 -19.92 -18.48
N GLN A 388 -17.01 -19.71 -18.05
CA GLN A 388 -18.07 -19.09 -18.82
C GLN A 388 -18.29 -17.66 -18.34
N GLU A 389 -18.13 -16.68 -19.22
CA GLU A 389 -18.41 -15.28 -18.87
C GLU A 389 -19.91 -15.07 -18.74
N VAL A 390 -20.31 -14.44 -17.64
CA VAL A 390 -21.68 -14.07 -17.31
C VAL A 390 -21.75 -12.59 -16.94
N ILE A 391 -22.95 -12.02 -16.97
CA ILE A 391 -23.20 -10.64 -16.56
C ILE A 391 -24.38 -10.66 -15.58
N SER A 392 -24.14 -10.22 -14.36
CA SER A 392 -25.16 -10.10 -13.34
C SER A 392 -25.60 -8.64 -13.15
N PRO A 393 -26.84 -8.37 -12.71
CA PRO A 393 -27.33 -7.02 -12.46
C PRO A 393 -26.48 -6.25 -11.43
N ASN A 394 -26.46 -4.92 -11.54
CA ASN A 394 -25.75 -4.07 -10.58
C ASN A 394 -26.59 -3.71 -9.35
N ILE A 395 -27.92 -3.80 -9.46
CA ILE A 395 -28.88 -3.38 -8.44
C ILE A 395 -29.72 -4.59 -8.04
N TYR A 396 -29.85 -4.81 -6.73
CA TYR A 396 -30.65 -5.86 -6.16
C TYR A 396 -31.49 -5.35 -4.97
N ASN A 397 -32.65 -5.97 -4.77
CA ASN A 397 -33.45 -5.77 -3.58
C ASN A 397 -32.71 -6.30 -2.33
N ALA A 398 -32.92 -5.67 -1.19
CA ALA A 398 -32.30 -6.01 0.09
C ALA A 398 -32.48 -7.48 0.49
N LYS A 399 -33.59 -8.11 0.07
CA LYS A 399 -33.87 -9.52 0.34
C LYS A 399 -32.77 -10.48 -0.11
N LEU A 400 -32.10 -10.18 -1.25
CA LEU A 400 -30.98 -10.97 -1.71
C LEU A 400 -29.80 -10.89 -0.74
N TRP A 401 -29.54 -9.70 -0.21
CA TRP A 401 -28.46 -9.45 0.73
C TRP A 401 -28.75 -10.01 2.13
N GLU A 402 -30.02 -10.05 2.53
CA GLU A 402 -30.47 -10.72 3.75
C GLU A 402 -30.31 -12.24 3.62
N GLN A 403 -30.77 -12.83 2.50
CA GLN A 403 -30.59 -14.24 2.22
C GLN A 403 -29.14 -14.67 2.23
N SER A 404 -28.26 -13.93 1.60
CA SER A 404 -26.83 -14.22 1.53
C SER A 404 -26.07 -13.91 2.83
N GLY A 405 -26.67 -13.16 3.78
CA GLY A 405 -26.02 -12.71 5.03
C GLY A 405 -25.23 -11.41 4.93
N HIS A 406 -25.04 -10.87 3.72
CA HIS A 406 -24.29 -9.63 3.53
C HIS A 406 -24.95 -8.42 4.20
N TRP A 407 -26.28 -8.40 4.34
CA TRP A 407 -27.00 -7.30 5.00
C TRP A 407 -26.61 -7.12 6.47
N HIS A 408 -26.30 -8.21 7.18
CA HIS A 408 -25.88 -8.15 8.58
C HIS A 408 -24.40 -7.84 8.76
N HIS A 409 -23.54 -8.37 7.88
CA HIS A 409 -22.08 -8.30 8.05
C HIS A 409 -21.40 -7.22 7.20
N TYR A 410 -22.08 -6.66 6.19
CA TYR A 410 -21.47 -5.79 5.19
C TYR A 410 -22.29 -4.56 4.83
N ALA A 411 -23.44 -4.31 5.49
CA ALA A 411 -24.39 -3.24 5.14
C ALA A 411 -23.78 -1.82 5.17
N GLU A 412 -22.83 -1.55 6.06
CA GLU A 412 -22.15 -0.24 6.16
C GLU A 412 -21.29 0.05 4.93
N ASN A 413 -20.77 -1.01 4.30
CA ASN A 413 -19.94 -0.92 3.11
C ASN A 413 -20.75 -0.97 1.80
N MET A 414 -22.08 -0.92 1.85
CA MET A 414 -22.97 -0.95 0.68
C MET A 414 -23.57 0.42 0.41
N PHE A 415 -23.66 0.80 -0.87
CA PHE A 415 -24.53 1.90 -1.29
C PHE A 415 -25.97 1.42 -1.29
N ARG A 416 -26.78 1.98 -0.39
CA ARG A 416 -28.18 1.62 -0.17
C ARG A 416 -29.10 2.77 -0.55
N PHE A 417 -30.24 2.47 -1.10
CA PHE A 417 -31.26 3.45 -1.49
C PHE A 417 -32.64 2.81 -1.52
N GLU A 418 -33.67 3.61 -1.53
CA GLU A 418 -35.06 3.19 -1.53
C GLU A 418 -35.70 3.42 -2.91
N ILE A 419 -36.40 2.40 -3.43
CA ILE A 419 -37.25 2.50 -4.63
C ILE A 419 -38.61 1.93 -4.27
N GLU A 420 -39.68 2.69 -4.50
CA GLU A 420 -41.08 2.25 -4.26
C GLU A 420 -41.32 1.68 -2.85
N LYS A 421 -40.68 2.26 -1.82
CA LYS A 421 -40.70 1.83 -0.41
C LYS A 421 -40.02 0.48 -0.13
N GLU A 422 -39.28 -0.06 -1.06
CA GLU A 422 -38.39 -1.22 -0.86
C GLU A 422 -36.92 -0.79 -0.83
N GLN A 423 -36.13 -1.47 0.00
CA GLN A 423 -34.70 -1.21 0.10
C GLN A 423 -33.95 -1.96 -1.00
N PHE A 424 -33.03 -1.26 -1.65
CA PHE A 424 -32.14 -1.78 -2.68
C PHE A 424 -30.69 -1.45 -2.34
N GLY A 425 -29.77 -2.17 -2.95
CA GLY A 425 -28.34 -1.89 -2.87
C GLY A 425 -27.63 -2.12 -4.18
N LEU A 426 -26.58 -1.33 -4.43
CA LEU A 426 -25.60 -1.62 -5.46
C LEU A 426 -24.75 -2.82 -5.02
N LYS A 427 -24.49 -3.75 -5.95
CA LYS A 427 -23.71 -4.96 -5.63
C LYS A 427 -22.28 -4.63 -5.19
N PRO A 428 -21.86 -5.07 -3.99
CA PRO A 428 -20.46 -5.01 -3.56
C PRO A 428 -19.67 -6.26 -3.97
N MET A 429 -20.38 -7.33 -4.35
CA MET A 429 -19.89 -8.66 -4.74
C MET A 429 -20.85 -9.31 -5.74
N ASN A 430 -20.37 -10.27 -6.56
CA ASN A 430 -21.17 -10.97 -7.54
C ASN A 430 -21.76 -12.29 -7.02
N CYS A 431 -21.21 -12.85 -5.93
CA CYS A 431 -21.54 -14.20 -5.45
C CYS A 431 -23.04 -14.49 -5.26
N PRO A 432 -23.87 -13.61 -4.66
CA PRO A 432 -25.31 -13.92 -4.54
C PRO A 432 -26.02 -13.97 -5.89
N GLY A 433 -25.61 -13.12 -6.85
CA GLY A 433 -26.15 -13.16 -8.21
C GLY A 433 -25.83 -14.47 -8.92
N HIS A 434 -24.61 -14.98 -8.77
CA HIS A 434 -24.20 -16.26 -9.35
C HIS A 434 -24.91 -17.45 -8.69
N CYS A 435 -25.22 -17.37 -7.40
CA CYS A 435 -26.07 -18.36 -6.74
C CYS A 435 -27.47 -18.42 -7.36
N LEU A 436 -28.12 -17.26 -7.63
CA LEU A 436 -29.42 -17.22 -8.31
C LEU A 436 -29.34 -17.80 -9.73
N MET A 437 -28.24 -17.54 -10.45
CA MET A 437 -28.04 -18.08 -11.80
C MET A 437 -27.86 -19.60 -11.78
N PHE A 438 -27.12 -20.12 -10.80
CA PHE A 438 -26.96 -21.56 -10.63
C PHE A 438 -28.30 -22.23 -10.26
N ASP A 439 -29.05 -21.64 -9.35
CA ASP A 439 -30.34 -22.20 -8.88
C ASP A 439 -31.46 -22.17 -9.93
N TYR A 440 -31.30 -21.39 -11.01
CA TYR A 440 -32.34 -21.18 -12.02
C TYR A 440 -32.76 -22.49 -12.75
N LYS A 441 -31.87 -23.47 -12.83
CA LYS A 441 -32.14 -24.78 -13.46
C LYS A 441 -31.52 -25.92 -12.65
N PRO A 442 -32.11 -27.13 -12.71
CA PRO A 442 -31.52 -28.31 -12.11
C PRO A 442 -30.20 -28.68 -12.81
N HIS A 443 -29.22 -29.16 -12.06
CA HIS A 443 -27.94 -29.62 -12.55
C HIS A 443 -27.70 -31.09 -12.24
N ALA A 444 -27.03 -31.81 -13.15
CA ALA A 444 -26.55 -33.16 -12.93
C ALA A 444 -25.05 -33.14 -12.52
N TYR A 445 -24.60 -34.20 -11.83
CA TYR A 445 -23.22 -34.32 -11.32
C TYR A 445 -22.14 -34.20 -12.41
N ASN A 446 -22.45 -34.61 -13.64
CA ASN A 446 -21.52 -34.56 -14.77
C ASN A 446 -21.44 -33.14 -15.43
N GLU A 447 -22.32 -32.21 -15.05
CA GLU A 447 -22.22 -30.79 -15.44
C GLU A 447 -21.22 -30.02 -14.56
N LEU A 448 -20.91 -30.56 -13.34
CA LEU A 448 -19.96 -29.91 -12.43
C LEU A 448 -18.53 -30.33 -12.76
N PRO A 449 -17.55 -29.43 -12.64
CA PRO A 449 -17.66 -28.07 -12.10
C PRO A 449 -18.23 -27.04 -13.10
N ILE A 450 -19.13 -26.17 -12.62
CA ILE A 450 -19.62 -25.01 -13.36
C ILE A 450 -18.81 -23.78 -12.90
N ARG A 451 -18.22 -23.06 -13.85
CA ARG A 451 -17.33 -21.93 -13.58
C ARG A 451 -17.88 -20.67 -14.22
N TYR A 452 -18.46 -19.77 -13.41
CA TYR A 452 -18.94 -18.46 -13.85
C TYR A 452 -17.87 -17.40 -13.59
N ALA A 453 -17.63 -16.53 -14.59
CA ALA A 453 -16.75 -15.38 -14.50
C ALA A 453 -17.54 -14.10 -14.81
N ASP A 454 -17.51 -13.12 -13.93
CA ASP A 454 -18.21 -11.84 -14.10
C ASP A 454 -17.21 -10.68 -13.95
N PHE A 455 -16.95 -9.98 -15.06
CA PHE A 455 -16.14 -8.76 -15.08
C PHE A 455 -16.97 -7.50 -14.81
N GLY A 456 -18.13 -7.66 -14.18
CA GLY A 456 -19.06 -6.58 -13.88
C GLY A 456 -18.51 -5.58 -12.86
N VAL A 457 -19.14 -4.42 -12.84
CA VAL A 457 -18.77 -3.34 -11.93
C VAL A 457 -19.29 -3.63 -10.53
N LEU A 458 -18.41 -3.42 -9.53
CA LEU A 458 -18.72 -3.52 -8.11
C LEU A 458 -18.66 -2.15 -7.44
N HIS A 459 -19.41 -1.99 -6.37
CA HIS A 459 -19.53 -0.73 -5.64
C HIS A 459 -19.36 -0.96 -4.13
N ARG A 460 -18.41 -0.27 -3.51
CA ARG A 460 -18.18 -0.31 -2.06
C ARG A 460 -18.18 1.08 -1.47
N ASN A 461 -18.96 1.30 -0.41
CA ASN A 461 -19.04 2.59 0.28
C ASN A 461 -17.83 2.78 1.21
N GLU A 462 -16.65 2.90 0.59
CA GLU A 462 -15.41 3.15 1.33
C GLU A 462 -15.41 4.55 1.96
N MET A 463 -14.91 4.64 3.19
CA MET A 463 -14.74 5.92 3.88
C MET A 463 -13.82 6.85 3.08
N SER A 464 -14.11 8.15 3.05
CA SER A 464 -13.32 9.14 2.28
C SER A 464 -11.84 9.14 2.67
N GLY A 465 -11.52 9.00 3.96
CA GLY A 465 -10.15 8.94 4.46
C GLY A 465 -9.38 7.66 4.10
N ALA A 466 -10.07 6.61 3.67
CA ALA A 466 -9.46 5.36 3.26
C ALA A 466 -9.12 5.31 1.76
N LEU A 467 -9.65 6.25 0.96
CA LEU A 467 -9.44 6.28 -0.48
C LEU A 467 -7.96 6.55 -0.83
N SER A 468 -7.39 5.77 -1.75
CA SER A 468 -5.98 5.87 -2.11
C SER A 468 -5.75 5.62 -3.60
N GLY A 469 -5.91 6.67 -4.42
CA GLY A 469 -5.76 6.56 -5.87
C GLY A 469 -6.58 5.39 -6.43
N LEU A 470 -5.97 4.58 -7.31
CA LEU A 470 -6.59 3.37 -7.86
C LEU A 470 -6.51 2.16 -6.91
N THR A 471 -5.71 2.19 -5.84
CA THR A 471 -5.53 1.04 -4.97
C THR A 471 -6.70 0.82 -4.00
N ARG A 472 -7.47 1.88 -3.69
CA ARG A 472 -8.70 1.79 -2.91
C ARG A 472 -9.74 2.77 -3.41
N VAL A 473 -10.75 2.26 -4.09
CA VAL A 473 -11.78 2.99 -4.82
C VAL A 473 -13.18 2.57 -4.38
N ARG A 474 -14.19 3.36 -4.75
CA ARG A 474 -15.61 3.07 -4.49
C ARG A 474 -16.29 2.32 -5.63
N ARG A 475 -15.81 2.50 -6.86
CA ARG A 475 -16.25 1.79 -8.06
C ARG A 475 -15.06 1.09 -8.68
N PHE A 476 -15.16 -0.21 -8.94
CA PHE A 476 -14.11 -1.00 -9.57
C PHE A 476 -14.69 -2.17 -10.36
N GLN A 477 -13.89 -2.72 -11.26
CA GLN A 477 -14.16 -4.01 -11.88
C GLN A 477 -13.22 -5.06 -11.28
N GLN A 478 -13.74 -6.26 -11.14
CA GLN A 478 -13.00 -7.41 -10.63
C GLN A 478 -13.01 -8.52 -11.68
N ASP A 479 -11.95 -9.29 -11.76
CA ASP A 479 -11.91 -10.55 -12.49
C ASP A 479 -12.53 -11.66 -11.64
N ASP A 480 -13.74 -11.42 -11.16
CA ASP A 480 -14.42 -12.23 -10.18
C ASP A 480 -14.99 -13.51 -10.80
N ALA A 481 -14.72 -14.65 -10.18
CA ALA A 481 -15.26 -15.91 -10.66
C ALA A 481 -15.64 -16.83 -9.52
N HIS A 482 -16.69 -17.64 -9.77
CA HIS A 482 -17.24 -18.59 -8.83
C HIS A 482 -17.32 -19.97 -9.47
N ILE A 483 -16.78 -20.95 -8.79
CA ILE A 483 -16.76 -22.35 -9.22
C ILE A 483 -17.72 -23.12 -8.33
N PHE A 484 -18.76 -23.68 -8.92
CA PHE A 484 -19.67 -24.61 -8.25
C PHE A 484 -19.21 -26.03 -8.57
N CYS A 485 -18.74 -26.75 -7.56
CA CYS A 485 -18.13 -28.05 -7.74
C CYS A 485 -18.62 -29.08 -6.70
N ARG A 486 -18.33 -30.35 -6.95
CA ARG A 486 -18.49 -31.43 -5.98
C ARG A 486 -17.35 -31.41 -4.97
N LYS A 487 -17.55 -32.02 -3.80
CA LYS A 487 -16.53 -32.11 -2.74
C LYS A 487 -15.23 -32.78 -3.22
N ASP A 488 -15.34 -33.81 -4.06
CA ASP A 488 -14.21 -34.55 -4.65
C ASP A 488 -13.40 -33.73 -5.68
N GLN A 489 -13.98 -32.65 -6.21
CA GLN A 489 -13.33 -31.77 -7.19
C GLN A 489 -12.57 -30.58 -6.55
N ILE A 490 -12.70 -30.32 -5.25
CA ILE A 490 -12.14 -29.13 -4.59
C ILE A 490 -10.64 -29.03 -4.80
N LEU A 491 -9.90 -30.11 -4.54
CA LEU A 491 -8.44 -30.10 -4.67
C LEU A 491 -7.98 -29.80 -6.10
N SER A 492 -8.63 -30.39 -7.10
CA SER A 492 -8.27 -30.14 -8.52
C SER A 492 -8.59 -28.72 -8.95
N GLU A 493 -9.72 -28.14 -8.49
CA GLU A 493 -10.10 -26.76 -8.81
C GLU A 493 -9.17 -25.74 -8.15
N ILE A 494 -8.79 -25.95 -6.89
CA ILE A 494 -7.84 -25.07 -6.19
C ILE A 494 -6.45 -25.17 -6.83
N SER A 495 -5.98 -26.38 -7.19
CA SER A 495 -4.72 -26.54 -7.91
C SER A 495 -4.73 -25.77 -9.22
N GLY A 496 -5.81 -25.89 -10.02
CA GLY A 496 -5.97 -25.12 -11.26
C GLY A 496 -5.99 -23.60 -11.04
N CYS A 497 -6.50 -23.12 -9.90
CA CYS A 497 -6.44 -21.72 -9.53
C CYS A 497 -5.01 -21.28 -9.19
N LEU A 498 -4.24 -22.08 -8.47
CA LEU A 498 -2.83 -21.81 -8.13
C LEU A 498 -1.93 -21.83 -9.37
N ASP A 499 -2.14 -22.78 -10.29
CA ASP A 499 -1.43 -22.83 -11.58
C ASP A 499 -1.71 -21.57 -12.43
N PHE A 500 -2.97 -21.16 -12.47
CA PHE A 500 -3.34 -19.94 -13.18
C PHE A 500 -2.72 -18.69 -12.57
N LEU A 501 -2.67 -18.62 -11.27
CA LEU A 501 -2.04 -17.53 -10.53
C LEU A 501 -0.53 -17.47 -10.82
N ASN A 502 0.15 -18.62 -10.82
CA ASN A 502 1.56 -18.69 -11.16
C ASN A 502 1.82 -18.21 -12.58
N PHE A 503 1.02 -18.64 -13.55
CA PHE A 503 1.11 -18.19 -14.94
C PHE A 503 0.99 -16.67 -15.03
N VAL A 504 -0.04 -16.07 -14.43
CA VAL A 504 -0.29 -14.62 -14.53
C VAL A 504 0.78 -13.82 -13.82
N TYR A 505 1.11 -14.18 -12.57
CA TYR A 505 2.01 -13.36 -11.77
C TYR A 505 3.47 -13.58 -12.11
N VAL A 506 3.91 -14.83 -12.29
CA VAL A 506 5.33 -15.10 -12.53
C VAL A 506 5.67 -15.01 -14.02
N GLU A 507 4.92 -15.72 -14.89
CA GLU A 507 5.30 -15.82 -16.29
C GLU A 507 4.94 -14.55 -17.07
N VAL A 508 3.73 -13.96 -16.82
CA VAL A 508 3.27 -12.79 -17.58
C VAL A 508 3.76 -11.47 -16.97
N PHE A 509 3.69 -11.29 -15.63
CA PHE A 509 4.06 -10.02 -15.00
C PHE A 509 5.45 -9.99 -14.36
N GLY A 510 6.11 -11.13 -14.19
CA GLY A 510 7.41 -11.22 -13.55
C GLY A 510 7.38 -10.89 -12.04
N PHE A 511 6.23 -11.06 -11.37
CA PHE A 511 6.09 -10.82 -9.94
C PHE A 511 6.51 -12.04 -9.12
N SER A 512 7.03 -11.79 -7.93
CA SER A 512 7.08 -12.79 -6.87
C SER A 512 5.87 -12.62 -5.94
N PHE A 513 5.37 -13.72 -5.38
CA PHE A 513 4.23 -13.70 -4.48
C PHE A 513 4.45 -14.58 -3.25
N ARG A 514 3.64 -14.35 -2.20
CA ARG A 514 3.53 -15.16 -0.99
C ARG A 514 2.09 -15.62 -0.82
N LEU A 515 1.93 -16.83 -0.30
CA LEU A 515 0.62 -17.42 -0.02
C LEU A 515 0.40 -17.44 1.49
N HIS A 516 -0.79 -17.03 1.91
CA HIS A 516 -1.22 -17.10 3.31
C HIS A 516 -2.53 -17.88 3.40
N LEU A 517 -2.56 -18.90 4.26
CA LEU A 517 -3.80 -19.60 4.62
C LEU A 517 -4.45 -18.84 5.78
N SER A 518 -5.52 -18.11 5.49
CA SER A 518 -6.30 -17.37 6.48
C SER A 518 -7.42 -18.25 7.02
N THR A 519 -7.34 -18.58 8.31
CA THR A 519 -8.25 -19.50 8.99
C THR A 519 -9.43 -18.77 9.62
N ARG A 520 -10.35 -19.51 10.22
CA ARG A 520 -11.58 -19.03 10.82
C ARG A 520 -11.35 -17.87 11.80
N PRO A 521 -12.13 -16.78 11.71
CA PRO A 521 -12.16 -15.73 12.70
C PRO A 521 -12.58 -16.25 14.09
N GLU A 522 -12.16 -15.59 15.16
CA GLU A 522 -12.56 -15.95 16.53
C GLU A 522 -14.06 -15.74 16.75
N GLU A 523 -14.62 -14.66 16.18
CA GLU A 523 -16.02 -14.30 16.28
C GLU A 523 -16.62 -13.91 14.92
N GLY A 524 -17.94 -13.95 14.78
CA GLY A 524 -18.67 -13.42 13.62
C GLY A 524 -18.64 -14.31 12.37
N TYR A 525 -18.23 -15.58 12.47
CA TYR A 525 -18.27 -16.54 11.36
C TYR A 525 -19.62 -17.29 11.28
N LEU A 526 -19.92 -17.83 10.09
CA LEU A 526 -21.09 -18.64 9.82
C LEU A 526 -20.76 -20.13 9.79
N GLY A 527 -21.72 -20.98 10.16
CA GLY A 527 -21.64 -22.43 10.07
C GLY A 527 -21.03 -23.11 11.30
N ASP A 528 -20.86 -24.41 11.23
CA ASP A 528 -20.35 -25.27 12.30
C ASP A 528 -18.83 -25.46 12.20
N LEU A 529 -18.20 -25.82 13.33
CA LEU A 529 -16.76 -26.00 13.45
C LEU A 529 -16.23 -27.11 12.55
N ALA A 530 -16.96 -28.23 12.42
CA ALA A 530 -16.51 -29.38 11.65
C ALA A 530 -16.41 -29.06 10.16
N THR A 531 -17.33 -28.24 9.65
CA THR A 531 -17.28 -27.73 8.26
C THR A 531 -16.06 -26.83 8.04
N TRP A 532 -15.74 -25.96 9.00
CA TRP A 532 -14.56 -25.10 8.94
C TRP A 532 -13.27 -25.90 8.96
N ASP A 533 -13.13 -26.83 9.90
CA ASP A 533 -11.94 -27.67 10.04
C ASP A 533 -11.69 -28.52 8.79
N ALA A 534 -12.76 -29.05 8.18
CA ALA A 534 -12.69 -29.77 6.91
C ALA A 534 -12.24 -28.85 5.75
N ALA A 535 -12.77 -27.64 5.67
CA ALA A 535 -12.41 -26.66 4.65
C ALA A 535 -10.93 -26.21 4.78
N GLU A 536 -10.50 -25.88 5.98
CA GLU A 536 -9.12 -25.50 6.26
C GLU A 536 -8.13 -26.65 5.93
N THR A 537 -8.50 -27.87 6.26
CA THR A 537 -7.70 -29.07 5.93
C THR A 537 -7.54 -29.25 4.43
N GLN A 538 -8.62 -29.04 3.64
CA GLN A 538 -8.55 -29.14 2.18
C GLN A 538 -7.70 -28.04 1.55
N LEU A 539 -7.84 -26.78 2.01
CA LEU A 539 -6.99 -25.69 1.53
C LEU A 539 -5.52 -25.91 1.87
N LYS A 540 -5.24 -26.38 3.10
CA LYS A 540 -3.88 -26.75 3.51
C LYS A 540 -3.29 -27.85 2.62
N GLN A 541 -4.06 -28.91 2.36
CA GLN A 541 -3.63 -30.01 1.50
C GLN A 541 -3.35 -29.53 0.07
N ALA A 542 -4.17 -28.62 -0.48
CA ALA A 542 -3.94 -28.05 -1.80
C ALA A 542 -2.64 -27.21 -1.84
N LEU A 543 -2.38 -26.43 -0.80
CA LEU A 543 -1.15 -25.65 -0.66
C LEU A 543 0.09 -26.54 -0.53
N ASP A 544 0.03 -27.57 0.32
CA ASP A 544 1.12 -28.53 0.50
C ASP A 544 1.43 -29.27 -0.81
N ASN A 545 0.40 -29.66 -1.58
CA ASN A 545 0.55 -30.32 -2.87
C ASN A 545 1.12 -29.41 -3.97
N SER A 546 0.91 -28.10 -3.88
CA SER A 546 1.41 -27.14 -4.88
C SER A 546 2.93 -26.98 -4.88
N GLY A 547 3.62 -27.37 -3.81
CA GLY A 547 5.05 -27.15 -3.63
C GLY A 547 5.46 -25.68 -3.44
N LEU A 548 4.51 -24.76 -3.40
CA LEU A 548 4.75 -23.34 -3.16
C LEU A 548 4.91 -23.07 -1.66
N LYS A 549 5.72 -22.06 -1.32
CA LYS A 549 5.86 -21.64 0.09
C LYS A 549 4.62 -20.87 0.53
N TRP A 550 4.08 -21.24 1.67
CA TRP A 550 2.95 -20.58 2.27
C TRP A 550 3.12 -20.42 3.79
N GLU A 551 2.37 -19.49 4.38
CA GLU A 551 2.37 -19.17 5.79
C GLU A 551 0.94 -19.21 6.34
N LEU A 552 0.79 -19.58 7.62
CA LEU A 552 -0.50 -19.56 8.29
C LEU A 552 -0.82 -18.13 8.76
N ASN A 553 -2.05 -17.66 8.49
CA ASN A 553 -2.58 -16.38 8.97
C ASN A 553 -3.85 -16.64 9.80
N PRO A 554 -3.71 -16.88 11.11
CA PRO A 554 -4.85 -17.26 11.95
C PRO A 554 -5.88 -16.13 12.09
N GLY A 555 -7.18 -16.48 12.01
CA GLY A 555 -8.27 -15.56 12.32
C GLY A 555 -8.67 -14.57 11.22
N ASP A 556 -8.02 -14.58 10.06
CA ASP A 556 -8.27 -13.61 8.97
C ASP A 556 -9.16 -14.19 7.83
N GLY A 557 -9.83 -15.30 8.07
CA GLY A 557 -10.79 -15.89 7.12
C GLY A 557 -12.01 -14.98 6.86
N ALA A 558 -12.72 -15.24 5.77
CA ALA A 558 -13.99 -14.58 5.53
C ALA A 558 -15.07 -15.11 6.50
N PHE A 559 -16.14 -14.35 6.74
CA PHE A 559 -17.21 -14.80 7.65
C PHE A 559 -17.90 -16.09 7.17
N TYR A 560 -17.79 -16.45 5.90
CA TYR A 560 -18.41 -17.61 5.26
C TYR A 560 -17.43 -18.77 4.95
N GLY A 561 -16.12 -18.58 5.10
CA GLY A 561 -15.15 -19.65 4.84
C GLY A 561 -13.69 -19.22 4.89
N PRO A 562 -12.75 -20.19 5.01
CA PRO A 562 -11.32 -19.95 4.98
C PRO A 562 -10.87 -19.54 3.57
N LYS A 563 -9.72 -18.85 3.51
CA LYS A 563 -9.20 -18.33 2.24
C LYS A 563 -7.68 -18.50 2.11
N ILE A 564 -7.23 -18.59 0.87
CA ILE A 564 -5.83 -18.40 0.50
C ILE A 564 -5.69 -16.96 0.01
N ASP A 565 -4.96 -16.14 0.75
CA ASP A 565 -4.62 -14.78 0.37
C ASP A 565 -3.27 -14.76 -0.34
N ILE A 566 -3.21 -14.03 -1.43
CA ILE A 566 -2.02 -13.92 -2.25
C ILE A 566 -1.50 -12.50 -2.18
N GLN A 567 -0.29 -12.36 -1.65
CA GLN A 567 0.43 -11.10 -1.58
C GLN A 567 1.52 -11.07 -2.64
N ILE A 568 1.45 -10.09 -3.55
CA ILE A 568 2.52 -9.82 -4.50
C ILE A 568 3.50 -8.79 -3.93
N LYS A 569 4.77 -8.94 -4.28
CA LYS A 569 5.81 -7.98 -3.97
C LYS A 569 6.14 -7.19 -5.24
N ASP A 570 5.94 -5.88 -5.21
CA ASP A 570 6.29 -5.02 -6.34
C ASP A 570 7.80 -4.73 -6.42
N ALA A 571 8.23 -4.04 -7.50
CA ALA A 571 9.63 -3.67 -7.71
C ALA A 571 10.19 -2.74 -6.62
N LEU A 572 9.34 -2.10 -5.83
CA LEU A 572 9.70 -1.26 -4.69
C LEU A 572 9.72 -2.04 -3.37
N GLY A 573 9.51 -3.36 -3.41
CA GLY A 573 9.50 -4.23 -2.23
C GLY A 573 8.24 -4.13 -1.37
N ARG A 574 7.18 -3.42 -1.81
CA ARG A 574 5.92 -3.31 -1.10
C ARG A 574 5.06 -4.54 -1.34
N HIS A 575 4.31 -4.95 -0.34
CA HIS A 575 3.40 -6.08 -0.42
C HIS A 575 1.96 -5.61 -0.68
N TRP A 576 1.30 -6.24 -1.66
CA TRP A 576 -0.07 -5.96 -2.05
C TRP A 576 -0.89 -7.24 -2.03
N GLN A 577 -1.97 -7.25 -1.27
CA GLN A 577 -2.96 -8.31 -1.36
C GLN A 577 -3.84 -8.06 -2.59
N CYS A 578 -3.77 -8.95 -3.58
CA CYS A 578 -4.49 -8.83 -4.84
C CYS A 578 -5.41 -10.02 -5.07
N ALA A 579 -4.86 -11.19 -5.28
CA ALA A 579 -5.64 -12.40 -5.53
C ALA A 579 -6.16 -13.00 -4.21
N THR A 580 -7.23 -13.76 -4.35
CA THR A 580 -7.82 -14.55 -3.28
C THR A 580 -8.47 -15.81 -3.85
N ILE A 581 -8.42 -16.91 -3.10
CA ILE A 581 -9.14 -18.15 -3.36
C ILE A 581 -9.85 -18.51 -2.05
N GLN A 582 -11.19 -18.58 -2.06
CA GLN A 582 -11.99 -18.76 -0.85
C GLN A 582 -12.92 -19.94 -1.02
N LEU A 583 -12.95 -20.83 -0.04
CA LEU A 583 -13.81 -22.01 -0.06
C LEU A 583 -15.07 -21.72 0.77
N ASP A 584 -16.23 -21.87 0.16
CA ASP A 584 -17.52 -21.49 0.76
C ASP A 584 -18.51 -22.65 0.72
N PHE A 585 -18.97 -23.06 1.92
CA PHE A 585 -20.04 -24.02 2.13
C PHE A 585 -21.34 -23.34 2.56
N GLN A 586 -21.32 -22.05 2.86
CA GLN A 586 -22.44 -21.31 3.47
C GLN A 586 -23.43 -20.78 2.44
N LEU A 587 -22.93 -20.11 1.38
CA LEU A 587 -23.81 -19.60 0.32
C LEU A 587 -24.58 -20.73 -0.37
N PRO A 588 -23.98 -21.87 -0.75
CA PRO A 588 -24.74 -23.00 -1.25
C PRO A 588 -25.85 -23.48 -0.30
N GLN A 589 -25.62 -23.42 1.01
CA GLN A 589 -26.63 -23.76 2.01
C GLN A 589 -27.73 -22.71 2.11
N ARG A 590 -27.38 -21.43 2.15
CA ARG A 590 -28.33 -20.31 2.30
C ARG A 590 -29.24 -20.13 1.09
N PHE A 591 -28.75 -20.45 -0.11
CA PHE A 591 -29.53 -20.43 -1.35
C PHE A 591 -30.14 -21.79 -1.68
N ASP A 592 -30.00 -22.80 -0.83
CA ASP A 592 -30.44 -24.18 -1.02
C ASP A 592 -30.04 -24.79 -2.37
N LEU A 593 -28.85 -24.44 -2.84
CA LEU A 593 -28.30 -24.91 -4.12
C LEU A 593 -28.16 -26.42 -4.13
N SER A 594 -28.42 -27.05 -5.28
CA SER A 594 -28.37 -28.50 -5.38
C SER A 594 -27.98 -28.97 -6.79
N TYR A 595 -27.44 -30.19 -6.85
CA TYR A 595 -27.28 -30.99 -8.06
C TYR A 595 -27.72 -32.42 -7.79
N TYR A 596 -28.00 -33.18 -8.83
CA TYR A 596 -28.39 -34.59 -8.74
C TYR A 596 -27.18 -35.48 -9.03
N ASP A 597 -26.89 -36.44 -8.15
CA ASP A 597 -25.87 -37.44 -8.35
C ASP A 597 -26.25 -38.55 -9.34
N GLU A 598 -25.42 -39.57 -9.51
CA GLU A 598 -25.69 -40.72 -10.37
C GLU A 598 -26.92 -41.53 -9.94
N ASN A 599 -27.28 -41.50 -8.63
CA ASN A 599 -28.41 -42.19 -8.04
C ASN A 599 -29.69 -41.32 -8.04
N LYS A 600 -29.60 -40.11 -8.61
CA LYS A 600 -30.66 -39.08 -8.57
C LYS A 600 -30.91 -38.53 -7.15
N GLU A 601 -29.95 -38.66 -6.26
CA GLU A 601 -30.03 -38.03 -4.95
C GLU A 601 -29.66 -36.54 -5.07
N ARG A 602 -30.35 -35.71 -4.30
CA ARG A 602 -30.13 -34.27 -4.27
C ARG A 602 -28.96 -33.96 -3.34
N LEU A 603 -27.84 -33.53 -3.90
CA LEU A 603 -26.62 -33.16 -3.18
C LEU A 603 -26.37 -31.68 -3.28
N ARG A 604 -25.59 -31.12 -2.31
CA ARG A 604 -25.23 -29.71 -2.25
C ARG A 604 -23.84 -29.50 -2.84
N PRO A 605 -23.68 -28.54 -3.79
CA PRO A 605 -22.36 -28.18 -4.31
C PRO A 605 -21.56 -27.40 -3.26
N VAL A 606 -20.24 -27.32 -3.49
CA VAL A 606 -19.33 -26.38 -2.80
C VAL A 606 -19.04 -25.25 -3.75
N MET A 607 -18.82 -24.05 -3.22
CA MET A 607 -18.51 -22.87 -4.00
C MET A 607 -17.07 -22.41 -3.71
N ILE A 608 -16.33 -22.12 -4.76
CA ILE A 608 -14.99 -21.52 -4.66
C ILE A 608 -15.06 -20.13 -5.28
N HIS A 609 -14.81 -19.11 -4.47
CA HIS A 609 -14.67 -17.73 -4.93
C HIS A 609 -13.23 -17.50 -5.29
N ARG A 610 -12.98 -16.85 -6.40
CA ARG A 610 -11.62 -16.49 -6.77
C ARG A 610 -11.53 -15.24 -7.64
N ALA A 611 -10.46 -14.47 -7.43
CA ALA A 611 -10.01 -13.41 -8.31
C ALA A 611 -8.48 -13.49 -8.41
N ILE A 612 -7.92 -13.24 -9.60
CA ILE A 612 -6.47 -13.22 -9.82
C ILE A 612 -5.93 -11.79 -9.70
N TYR A 613 -6.50 -10.82 -10.41
CA TYR A 613 -6.11 -9.41 -10.27
C TYR A 613 -6.63 -8.78 -8.97
N GLY A 614 -7.74 -9.30 -8.45
CA GLY A 614 -8.56 -8.59 -7.49
C GLY A 614 -9.33 -7.47 -8.19
N SER A 615 -8.97 -6.19 -8.03
CA SER A 615 -9.55 -5.14 -8.86
C SER A 615 -8.63 -4.75 -10.00
N ILE A 616 -9.20 -4.50 -11.18
CA ILE A 616 -8.45 -4.05 -12.37
C ILE A 616 -7.75 -2.72 -12.07
N GLU A 617 -8.43 -1.81 -11.39
CA GLU A 617 -7.90 -0.52 -10.98
C GLU A 617 -6.63 -0.66 -10.12
N ARG A 618 -6.67 -1.54 -9.11
CA ARG A 618 -5.51 -1.83 -8.26
C ARG A 618 -4.38 -2.47 -9.05
N MET A 619 -4.69 -3.39 -9.95
CA MET A 619 -3.68 -4.04 -10.79
C MET A 619 -3.00 -3.04 -11.72
N VAL A 620 -3.75 -2.10 -12.34
CA VAL A 620 -3.16 -1.01 -13.14
C VAL A 620 -2.24 -0.14 -12.30
N ALA A 621 -2.63 0.21 -11.06
CA ALA A 621 -1.76 0.96 -10.16
C ALA A 621 -0.44 0.24 -9.89
N ILE A 622 -0.51 -1.05 -9.54
CA ILE A 622 0.66 -1.87 -9.22
C ILE A 622 1.57 -2.01 -10.44
N LEU A 623 1.01 -2.29 -11.62
CA LEU A 623 1.77 -2.41 -12.86
C LEU A 623 2.43 -1.07 -13.24
N ALA A 624 1.70 0.06 -13.13
CA ALA A 624 2.25 1.39 -13.40
C ALA A 624 3.45 1.70 -12.50
N GLU A 625 3.33 1.42 -11.20
CA GLU A 625 4.40 1.64 -10.23
C GLU A 625 5.56 0.65 -10.40
N ASN A 626 5.27 -0.60 -10.74
CA ASN A 626 6.28 -1.62 -11.01
C ASN A 626 7.14 -1.26 -12.22
N CYS A 627 6.51 -0.94 -13.35
CA CYS A 627 7.22 -0.56 -14.57
C CYS A 627 7.71 0.91 -14.56
N GLY A 628 7.31 1.72 -13.55
CA GLY A 628 7.65 3.15 -13.49
C GLY A 628 7.13 3.93 -14.72
N GLY A 629 5.98 3.53 -15.27
CA GLY A 629 5.38 4.09 -16.47
C GLY A 629 6.03 3.65 -17.79
N LYS A 630 7.01 2.75 -17.75
CA LYS A 630 7.62 2.10 -18.92
C LYS A 630 6.88 0.81 -19.26
N TRP A 631 5.67 0.93 -19.76
CA TRP A 631 4.80 -0.22 -20.03
C TRP A 631 5.47 -1.24 -20.95
N PRO A 632 5.33 -2.56 -20.67
CA PRO A 632 5.73 -3.59 -21.62
C PRO A 632 4.93 -3.46 -22.91
N PHE A 633 5.50 -3.82 -24.06
CA PHE A 633 4.95 -3.57 -25.39
C PHE A 633 3.48 -4.00 -25.53
N TRP A 634 3.14 -5.21 -25.07
CA TRP A 634 1.79 -5.78 -25.21
C TRP A 634 0.70 -5.00 -24.44
N LEU A 635 1.09 -4.22 -23.42
CA LEU A 635 0.19 -3.45 -22.58
C LEU A 635 0.31 -1.93 -22.82
N SER A 636 1.30 -1.51 -23.58
CA SER A 636 1.62 -0.11 -23.78
C SER A 636 0.58 0.60 -24.65
N PRO A 637 0.05 1.77 -24.22
CA PRO A 637 -0.79 2.60 -25.07
C PRO A 637 0.03 3.48 -26.04
N ARG A 638 1.36 3.37 -26.02
CA ARG A 638 2.31 4.10 -26.86
C ARG A 638 3.35 3.13 -27.42
N GLN A 639 2.91 2.26 -28.32
CA GLN A 639 3.77 1.20 -28.86
C GLN A 639 4.75 1.72 -29.90
N ALA A 640 4.32 2.57 -30.82
CA ALA A 640 5.18 3.11 -31.84
C ALA A 640 4.89 4.59 -32.15
N MET A 641 5.95 5.39 -32.36
CA MET A 641 5.89 6.76 -32.87
C MET A 641 6.58 6.85 -34.22
N ILE A 642 5.89 7.29 -35.26
CA ILE A 642 6.45 7.55 -36.57
C ILE A 642 6.90 9.00 -36.65
N ILE A 643 8.15 9.24 -37.05
CA ILE A 643 8.74 10.56 -37.24
C ILE A 643 9.36 10.66 -38.62
N VAL A 644 8.92 11.63 -39.42
CA VAL A 644 9.50 11.89 -40.74
C VAL A 644 10.67 12.87 -40.67
N VAL A 645 11.73 12.58 -41.41
CA VAL A 645 12.89 13.48 -41.53
C VAL A 645 12.54 14.73 -42.34
N HIS A 646 11.71 14.57 -43.39
CA HIS A 646 11.25 15.65 -44.27
C HIS A 646 9.88 15.31 -44.83
N HIS A 647 9.04 16.31 -45.08
CA HIS A 647 7.68 16.13 -45.57
C HIS A 647 7.57 15.38 -46.95
N SER A 648 8.65 15.34 -47.74
CA SER A 648 8.68 14.56 -48.98
C SER A 648 8.44 13.07 -48.86
N VAL A 649 8.51 12.53 -47.63
CA VAL A 649 8.27 11.12 -47.33
C VAL A 649 6.96 10.87 -46.58
N SER A 650 6.13 11.92 -46.33
CA SER A 650 4.89 11.82 -45.55
C SER A 650 3.91 10.81 -46.12
N ASP A 651 3.78 10.74 -47.46
CA ASP A 651 2.92 9.75 -48.14
C ASP A 651 3.31 8.30 -47.84
N TYR A 652 4.62 8.03 -47.73
CA TYR A 652 5.11 6.71 -47.33
C TYR A 652 4.88 6.46 -45.86
N ALA A 653 5.18 7.44 -45.02
CA ALA A 653 4.97 7.35 -43.58
C ALA A 653 3.48 7.11 -43.23
N SER A 654 2.55 7.77 -43.93
CA SER A 654 1.11 7.55 -43.76
C SER A 654 0.69 6.12 -44.16
N LYS A 655 1.32 5.51 -45.14
CA LYS A 655 1.09 4.10 -45.51
C LYS A 655 1.64 3.17 -44.43
N VAL A 656 2.82 3.44 -43.90
CA VAL A 656 3.40 2.68 -42.75
C VAL A 656 2.51 2.79 -41.54
N PHE A 657 2.04 4.00 -41.19
CA PHE A 657 1.10 4.23 -40.12
C PHE A 657 -0.15 3.34 -40.28
N ARG A 658 -0.83 3.39 -41.42
CA ARG A 658 -2.03 2.58 -41.62
C ARG A 658 -1.76 1.10 -41.51
N ARG A 659 -0.66 0.59 -42.07
CA ARG A 659 -0.29 -0.84 -41.95
C ARG A 659 -0.09 -1.30 -40.53
N ILE A 660 0.58 -0.50 -39.68
CA ILE A 660 0.80 -0.82 -38.29
C ILE A 660 -0.52 -0.71 -37.52
N PHE A 661 -1.32 0.34 -37.76
CA PHE A 661 -2.63 0.55 -37.16
C PHE A 661 -3.61 -0.57 -37.52
N ASP A 662 -3.73 -0.94 -38.79
CA ASP A 662 -4.62 -2.01 -39.27
C ASP A 662 -4.19 -3.39 -38.75
N ALA A 663 -2.92 -3.58 -38.38
CA ALA A 663 -2.41 -4.76 -37.71
C ALA A 663 -2.77 -4.80 -36.19
N GLY A 664 -3.47 -3.75 -35.69
CA GLY A 664 -3.98 -3.67 -34.32
C GLY A 664 -2.96 -3.20 -33.30
N PHE A 665 -2.04 -2.32 -33.67
CA PHE A 665 -1.06 -1.72 -32.76
C PHE A 665 -1.30 -0.22 -32.57
N GLU A 666 -0.98 0.26 -31.35
CA GLU A 666 -1.06 1.67 -31.00
C GLU A 666 0.12 2.44 -31.62
N VAL A 667 -0.17 3.25 -32.61
CA VAL A 667 0.82 4.03 -33.36
C VAL A 667 0.40 5.48 -33.47
N GLU A 668 1.33 6.40 -33.21
CA GLU A 668 1.14 7.83 -33.43
C GLU A 668 2.06 8.30 -34.57
N PHE A 669 1.64 9.35 -35.29
CA PHE A 669 2.39 9.92 -36.38
C PHE A 669 2.61 11.41 -36.14
N ASP A 670 3.89 11.80 -36.01
CA ASP A 670 4.32 13.19 -35.86
C ASP A 670 4.74 13.72 -37.26
N GLU A 671 3.81 14.35 -37.96
CA GLU A 671 4.04 14.90 -39.29
C GLU A 671 4.43 16.38 -39.27
N ASP A 672 3.69 17.19 -38.47
CA ASP A 672 3.69 18.66 -38.59
C ASP A 672 4.43 19.38 -37.43
N SER A 673 5.18 18.67 -36.60
CA SER A 673 5.89 19.30 -35.50
C SER A 673 6.97 20.29 -35.99
N PRO A 674 6.99 21.54 -35.50
CA PRO A 674 8.02 22.52 -35.87
C PRO A 674 9.38 22.21 -35.23
N ASP A 675 9.45 21.18 -34.40
CA ASP A 675 10.66 20.79 -33.67
C ASP A 675 11.68 20.10 -34.61
N THR A 676 12.96 20.25 -34.29
CA THR A 676 14.02 19.51 -34.96
C THR A 676 13.88 17.99 -34.77
N LEU A 677 14.36 17.19 -35.72
CA LEU A 677 14.29 15.72 -35.66
C LEU A 677 14.78 15.17 -34.31
N ASN A 678 15.90 15.66 -33.79
CA ASN A 678 16.44 15.21 -32.52
C ASN A 678 15.53 15.57 -31.33
N LYS A 679 14.86 16.73 -31.35
CA LYS A 679 13.90 17.12 -30.33
C LYS A 679 12.63 16.27 -30.41
N ARG A 680 12.12 15.98 -31.60
CA ARG A 680 10.96 15.08 -31.80
C ARG A 680 11.26 13.67 -31.29
N ILE A 681 12.44 13.10 -31.60
CA ILE A 681 12.87 11.81 -31.08
C ILE A 681 12.94 11.87 -29.55
N ARG A 682 13.54 12.95 -28.99
CA ARG A 682 13.64 13.12 -27.54
C ARG A 682 12.26 13.23 -26.86
N ASN A 683 11.32 13.93 -27.47
CA ASN A 683 9.95 14.04 -26.98
C ASN A 683 9.26 12.66 -26.96
N ALA A 684 9.39 11.86 -28.02
CA ALA A 684 8.85 10.50 -28.07
C ALA A 684 9.47 9.56 -27.02
N GLN A 685 10.77 9.70 -26.74
CA GLN A 685 11.44 8.98 -25.65
C GLN A 685 10.89 9.38 -24.27
N LEU A 686 10.71 10.68 -24.02
CA LEU A 686 10.14 11.18 -22.76
C LEU A 686 8.69 10.76 -22.58
N ALA A 687 7.93 10.69 -23.69
CA ALA A 687 6.56 10.18 -23.70
C ALA A 687 6.47 8.65 -23.53
N GLN A 688 7.62 7.95 -23.48
CA GLN A 688 7.75 6.51 -23.25
C GLN A 688 7.18 5.62 -24.36
N PHE A 689 7.30 6.04 -25.65
CA PHE A 689 7.03 5.14 -26.76
C PHE A 689 8.02 3.98 -26.76
N ASN A 690 7.54 2.74 -26.89
CA ASN A 690 8.42 1.56 -26.93
C ASN A 690 9.37 1.65 -28.13
N PHE A 691 8.84 2.00 -29.32
CA PHE A 691 9.63 2.15 -30.53
C PHE A 691 9.39 3.50 -31.20
N ILE A 692 10.45 4.07 -31.74
CA ILE A 692 10.45 5.31 -32.53
C ILE A 692 10.94 4.96 -33.90
N LEU A 693 10.04 5.13 -34.90
CA LEU A 693 10.23 4.75 -36.30
C LEU A 693 10.58 6.00 -37.10
N VAL A 694 11.85 6.18 -37.41
CA VAL A 694 12.32 7.32 -38.20
C VAL A 694 12.28 6.96 -39.69
N ILE A 695 11.67 7.82 -40.50
CA ILE A 695 11.49 7.63 -41.95
C ILE A 695 12.10 8.78 -42.70
N GLY A 696 13.14 8.48 -43.49
CA GLY A 696 13.75 9.36 -44.45
C GLY A 696 13.61 8.86 -45.91
N GLN A 697 14.33 9.44 -46.80
CA GLN A 697 14.28 9.07 -48.23
C GLN A 697 14.83 7.66 -48.50
N GLN A 698 15.81 7.22 -47.69
CA GLN A 698 16.39 5.88 -47.80
C GLN A 698 15.34 4.82 -47.44
N GLU A 699 14.69 4.98 -46.28
CA GLU A 699 13.66 4.07 -45.79
C GLU A 699 12.48 3.99 -46.76
N LYS A 700 12.07 5.14 -47.39
CA LYS A 700 11.04 5.18 -48.42
C LYS A 700 11.44 4.37 -49.65
N ASN A 701 12.68 4.49 -50.10
CA ASN A 701 13.15 3.77 -51.29
C ASN A 701 13.26 2.26 -51.05
N ASN A 702 13.64 1.86 -49.83
CA ASN A 702 13.86 0.45 -49.45
C ASN A 702 12.57 -0.24 -48.94
N GLY A 703 11.49 0.49 -48.66
CA GLY A 703 10.27 -0.04 -48.05
C GLY A 703 10.43 -0.42 -46.57
N THR A 704 11.27 0.30 -45.85
CA THR A 704 11.70 0.00 -44.50
C THR A 704 11.40 1.16 -43.53
N VAL A 705 11.74 1.00 -42.27
CA VAL A 705 11.78 2.05 -41.22
C VAL A 705 13.05 1.90 -40.39
N ASN A 706 13.61 3.03 -39.92
CA ASN A 706 14.75 3.01 -38.99
C ASN A 706 14.20 2.96 -37.53
N VAL A 707 14.43 1.86 -36.83
CA VAL A 707 13.85 1.57 -35.55
C VAL A 707 14.79 2.02 -34.43
N ARG A 708 14.24 2.76 -33.44
CA ARG A 708 14.90 3.16 -32.20
C ARG A 708 14.04 2.79 -31.01
N THR A 709 14.69 2.51 -29.88
CA THR A 709 14.01 2.27 -28.60
C THR A 709 13.90 3.55 -27.78
N ARG A 710 13.07 3.54 -26.74
CA ARG A 710 12.98 4.67 -25.79
C ARG A 710 14.30 4.96 -25.06
N ASP A 711 15.21 4.00 -24.95
CA ASP A 711 16.56 4.17 -24.38
C ASP A 711 17.59 4.67 -25.40
N ASN A 712 17.12 5.15 -26.56
CA ASN A 712 17.92 5.67 -27.66
C ASN A 712 18.87 4.64 -28.31
N GLN A 713 18.57 3.36 -28.19
CA GLN A 713 19.28 2.33 -28.95
C GLN A 713 18.77 2.28 -30.38
N VAL A 714 19.67 2.31 -31.35
CA VAL A 714 19.31 2.18 -32.77
C VAL A 714 19.37 0.72 -33.15
N ARG A 715 18.23 0.18 -33.61
CA ARG A 715 18.10 -1.21 -34.10
C ARG A 715 18.29 -1.34 -35.61
N GLY A 716 18.48 -0.21 -36.29
CA GLY A 716 18.71 -0.17 -37.71
C GLY A 716 17.44 -0.16 -38.54
N GLU A 717 17.65 -0.41 -39.84
CA GLU A 717 16.62 -0.38 -40.88
C GLU A 717 15.95 -1.75 -40.98
N ILE A 718 14.61 -1.79 -40.88
CA ILE A 718 13.80 -3.02 -40.86
C ILE A 718 12.64 -2.88 -41.82
N ALA A 719 12.34 -3.92 -42.58
CA ALA A 719 11.17 -3.99 -43.46
C ALA A 719 9.88 -3.93 -42.61
N VAL A 720 8.88 -3.18 -43.08
CA VAL A 720 7.64 -2.92 -42.34
C VAL A 720 6.92 -4.22 -41.97
N ASP A 721 6.88 -5.23 -42.85
CA ASP A 721 6.25 -6.52 -42.61
C ASP A 721 6.99 -7.32 -41.47
N ALA A 722 8.31 -7.31 -41.54
CA ALA A 722 9.12 -7.96 -40.50
C ALA A 722 8.96 -7.29 -39.12
N LEU A 723 8.81 -5.96 -39.10
CA LEU A 723 8.52 -5.23 -37.86
C LEU A 723 7.15 -5.59 -37.31
N ILE A 724 6.11 -5.64 -38.15
CA ILE A 724 4.76 -6.04 -37.76
C ILE A 724 4.75 -7.46 -37.18
N GLN A 725 5.45 -8.40 -37.81
CA GLN A 725 5.60 -9.76 -37.28
C GLN A 725 6.29 -9.79 -35.92
N LYS A 726 7.33 -8.99 -35.70
CA LYS A 726 7.96 -8.85 -34.37
C LYS A 726 6.99 -8.30 -33.34
N PHE A 727 6.23 -7.28 -33.69
CA PHE A 727 5.21 -6.71 -32.79
C PHE A 727 4.14 -7.73 -32.42
N GLN A 728 3.72 -8.58 -33.35
CA GLN A 728 2.79 -9.69 -33.09
C GLN A 728 3.39 -10.69 -32.10
N ILE A 729 4.66 -11.08 -32.28
CA ILE A 729 5.36 -11.96 -31.35
C ILE A 729 5.41 -11.33 -29.97
N PHE A 730 5.83 -10.06 -29.84
CA PHE A 730 5.91 -9.37 -28.56
C PHE A 730 4.56 -9.30 -27.82
N ARG A 731 3.47 -9.06 -28.55
CA ARG A 731 2.12 -9.06 -28.01
C ARG A 731 1.68 -10.47 -27.56
N ASP A 732 1.88 -11.46 -28.39
CA ASP A 732 1.32 -12.81 -28.20
C ASP A 732 2.11 -13.62 -27.16
N THR A 733 3.38 -13.29 -26.95
CA THR A 733 4.24 -13.89 -25.91
C THR A 733 4.28 -13.09 -24.61
N PHE A 734 3.59 -11.95 -24.51
CA PHE A 734 3.64 -11.03 -23.34
C PHE A 734 5.07 -10.62 -22.97
N ALA A 735 5.91 -10.43 -23.97
CA ALA A 735 7.33 -10.15 -23.75
C ALA A 735 7.54 -8.94 -22.81
N GLN A 736 8.26 -9.16 -21.72
CA GLN A 736 8.57 -8.12 -20.72
C GLN A 736 9.69 -7.21 -21.22
N ASP A 737 10.69 -7.77 -21.89
CA ASP A 737 11.76 -7.04 -22.55
C ASP A 737 11.65 -7.20 -24.06
N THR A 738 11.36 -6.10 -24.75
CA THR A 738 11.26 -6.02 -26.21
C THR A 738 12.28 -5.08 -26.82
N GLU A 739 13.09 -4.44 -25.98
CA GLU A 739 13.96 -3.34 -26.36
C GLU A 739 15.44 -3.72 -26.35
N SER A 740 15.82 -4.81 -25.67
CA SER A 740 17.20 -5.34 -25.72
C SER A 740 17.59 -5.83 -27.12
N ALA A 741 18.87 -5.91 -27.41
CA ALA A 741 19.36 -6.44 -28.68
C ALA A 741 18.95 -7.91 -28.86
N GLU A 742 19.05 -8.71 -27.79
CA GLU A 742 18.74 -10.14 -27.81
C GLU A 742 17.25 -10.38 -28.12
N SER A 743 16.35 -9.66 -27.46
CA SER A 743 14.91 -9.76 -27.68
C SER A 743 14.50 -9.28 -29.06
N PHE A 744 15.15 -8.24 -29.57
CA PHE A 744 14.81 -7.64 -30.87
C PHE A 744 15.41 -8.40 -32.06
N GLU A 745 16.66 -8.87 -31.97
CA GLU A 745 17.34 -9.59 -33.06
C GLU A 745 16.98 -11.08 -33.11
N GLY A 746 16.49 -11.64 -32.01
CA GLY A 746 16.29 -13.09 -31.82
C GLY A 746 17.60 -13.82 -31.47
N PRO A 747 17.53 -15.09 -31.10
CA PRO A 747 18.72 -15.88 -30.80
C PRO A 747 19.61 -15.93 -32.04
N LYS A 748 20.88 -15.53 -31.89
CA LYS A 748 21.86 -15.67 -32.96
C LYS A 748 22.00 -17.17 -33.26
N GLU A 749 21.70 -17.58 -34.49
CA GLU A 749 22.01 -18.92 -34.96
C GLU A 749 23.48 -19.21 -34.62
N GLN A 750 23.70 -20.19 -33.75
CA GLN A 750 25.03 -20.74 -33.57
C GLN A 750 25.43 -21.34 -34.91
N LYS A 751 26.28 -20.65 -35.66
CA LYS A 751 26.96 -21.25 -36.81
C LYS A 751 27.75 -22.42 -36.25
N GLU A 752 27.26 -23.65 -36.45
CA GLU A 752 28.01 -24.85 -36.24
C GLU A 752 29.28 -24.72 -37.12
N ASN A 753 30.40 -24.54 -36.45
CA ASN A 753 31.71 -24.75 -37.07
C ASN A 753 31.82 -26.22 -37.47
N VAL A 754 31.44 -26.52 -38.70
CA VAL A 754 31.86 -27.76 -39.32
C VAL A 754 33.33 -27.58 -39.64
N GLU A 755 34.19 -27.90 -38.71
CA GLU A 755 35.62 -28.17 -38.98
C GLU A 755 35.70 -29.50 -39.73
N ASP A 756 35.94 -29.37 -41.02
CA ASP A 756 36.37 -30.47 -41.86
C ASP A 756 37.61 -31.16 -41.26
N LYS A 757 37.42 -32.35 -40.71
CA LYS A 757 38.51 -33.27 -40.51
C LYS A 757 38.88 -33.86 -41.85
N LYS A 758 39.99 -33.41 -42.40
CA LYS A 758 40.82 -34.15 -43.34
C LYS A 758 42.00 -34.77 -42.62
#